data_bda362f117ca43488c2d3f325f05b215
#
_entry.id   bda362f117ca43488c2d3f325f05b215
#
_cell.length_a   1.000
_cell.length_b   1.000
_cell.length_c   1.000
_cell.angle_alpha   90.00
_cell.angle_beta   90.00
_cell.angle_gamma   90.00
#
_symmetry.space_group_name_H-M   'P 1'
#
loop_
_entity.id
_entity.type
_entity.pdbx_description
1 polymer ?
#
loop_
_entity_poly.entity_id
_entity_poly.type
_entity_poly.pdbx_seq_one_letter_code
_entity_poly.pdbx_strand_id
1 'polypeptide(L)'
;MQDFTPGQRCISDAELQMGLGTILKVDPRTLTVVFAASGETRTYSRETAPLTRVAFAVGDSIRSQAGVSLTIASVLDSDGLLLYRGRDRSGTQHTIIETELDNFLQLNRPSQRLFNGQIDRHRWFELRYQTLQALNQLGHSELYGLTGCRTSLIPHQLYIAHEVANRYAPRVLLADEVGLGKTIEAGLILHHQLLTERARRVLIVVPESLVHQWLVEMLRRFNLHFRIFDAARLEDMDAEQAGDETDDTESEAADNENPFLSEQLVLCSLEFLTTNNKYFNQCLEGEWDLMVVDEAHHLQWAPDAVSEEYSLIEQLAAKTRGVLLLTATPEQLGKESHFARLRLLDPARFPSFDSFLDEEKSYQPIAQAVQDLLENNPLDAGDLSLIEHTFAEGDNKKLLDAVLHEEAQAINKVADNADNSISAARIELVEHLLDRHGTGRVLFRNTRAAVKGFPERKVFTYPLALPAQYNEAIAAQNPSPALLLTPELVHEALASDERWTMFDPRLDWLGKKLRELQAHKVLVITASAETAMDIAWHLKNRNGIHSAVFHEGLSIVERDRAAAFFADMETGSQVLVCSEIGSEGRNFQFAHHLVLFDLPLNPDLLEQRIGRLDRIGQSETIKLHVPYFEHSAQQVMMRWYHQALQAFEHTCPAGYSVFAKVKPALLTALQTPQEATALEDLISNSSALYNEMSEALHRGRDRLLEFNSCRMHVARALKEKALQADADSRLELYMERVFDCFGVDTEIHSENCFIITPTEHMTNPFPFLAEDGMTITYDRDTALSFEDAHYLTWEHPMVRAAIDMVSTNETGNTALTAIKFRAAPAGSILLEALFTLEAAAVEALQSQRYLPPTTVRVLLDERGNDHNERIKHNAINLAAQDIDRGTAVKIIAAKQKALKAMLA
;
A
#
# COMPACT_ATOMS: atom_id res chain seq x y z
N MET A 1 -28.50 -10.10 4.28
CA MET A 1 -28.50 -8.70 3.79
C MET A 1 -29.38 -7.87 4.71
N GLN A 2 -28.92 -6.73 5.16
CA GLN A 2 -29.79 -5.76 5.82
C GLN A 2 -30.60 -5.07 4.72
N ASP A 3 -31.91 -5.27 4.72
CA ASP A 3 -32.81 -4.58 3.79
C ASP A 3 -33.00 -3.14 4.29
N PHE A 4 -32.30 -2.21 3.68
CA PHE A 4 -32.49 -0.79 3.94
C PHE A 4 -33.66 -0.22 3.14
N THR A 5 -34.35 0.74 3.75
CA THR A 5 -35.46 1.46 3.12
C THR A 5 -35.20 2.97 3.21
N PRO A 6 -35.53 3.78 2.17
CA PRO A 6 -35.41 5.22 2.26
C PRO A 6 -36.16 5.79 3.46
N GLY A 7 -35.51 6.73 4.16
CA GLY A 7 -36.06 7.32 5.40
C GLY A 7 -35.59 6.65 6.68
N GLN A 8 -35.02 5.46 6.63
CA GLN A 8 -34.44 4.81 7.82
C GLN A 8 -33.27 5.61 8.37
N ARG A 9 -33.10 5.55 9.68
CA ARG A 9 -31.99 6.21 10.40
C ARG A 9 -30.89 5.21 10.69
N CYS A 10 -29.67 5.57 10.33
CA CYS A 10 -28.50 4.73 10.53
C CYS A 10 -27.32 5.53 11.09
N ILE A 11 -26.36 4.82 11.62
CA ILE A 11 -25.03 5.36 11.95
C ILE A 11 -24.00 4.70 11.05
N SER A 12 -22.96 5.44 10.69
CA SER A 12 -21.77 4.85 10.08
C SER A 12 -20.93 4.19 11.16
N ASP A 13 -20.70 2.87 11.03
CA ASP A 13 -19.89 2.13 11.98
C ASP A 13 -18.41 2.55 11.92
N ALA A 14 -18.00 3.07 10.76
CA ALA A 14 -16.64 3.58 10.54
C ALA A 14 -16.47 5.05 10.98
N GLU A 15 -17.55 5.86 10.98
CA GLU A 15 -17.48 7.31 11.19
C GLU A 15 -18.59 7.78 12.13
N LEU A 16 -18.56 7.34 13.40
CA LEU A 16 -19.57 7.66 14.41
C LEU A 16 -19.78 9.18 14.64
N GLN A 17 -18.72 9.98 14.41
CA GLN A 17 -18.74 11.44 14.51
C GLN A 17 -19.67 12.12 13.50
N MET A 18 -20.02 11.47 12.41
CA MET A 18 -20.98 12.00 11.44
C MET A 18 -22.40 12.08 11.99
N GLY A 19 -22.65 11.41 13.12
CA GLY A 19 -23.94 11.41 13.77
C GLY A 19 -24.96 10.51 13.07
N LEU A 20 -26.24 10.85 13.24
CA LEU A 20 -27.34 10.08 12.70
C LEU A 20 -27.57 10.41 11.23
N GLY A 21 -27.35 9.42 10.35
CA GLY A 21 -27.64 9.48 8.93
C GLY A 21 -29.09 9.15 8.61
N THR A 22 -29.57 9.61 7.46
CA THR A 22 -30.86 9.23 6.86
C THR A 22 -30.60 8.65 5.49
N ILE A 23 -31.14 7.46 5.23
CA ILE A 23 -31.05 6.84 3.91
C ILE A 23 -31.95 7.62 2.96
N LEU A 24 -31.35 8.23 1.94
CA LEU A 24 -32.07 8.99 0.92
C LEU A 24 -32.53 8.11 -0.22
N LYS A 25 -31.67 7.24 -0.70
CA LYS A 25 -31.91 6.39 -1.87
C LYS A 25 -31.31 5.01 -1.65
N VAL A 26 -32.02 3.99 -2.12
CA VAL A 26 -31.57 2.59 -2.15
C VAL A 26 -31.63 2.14 -3.59
N ASP A 27 -30.50 1.97 -4.21
CA ASP A 27 -30.36 1.42 -5.55
C ASP A 27 -29.97 -0.07 -5.46
N PRO A 28 -30.03 -0.87 -6.51
CA PRO A 28 -29.67 -2.28 -6.47
C PRO A 28 -28.29 -2.56 -5.88
N ARG A 29 -27.32 -1.69 -6.12
CA ARG A 29 -25.92 -1.85 -5.69
C ARG A 29 -25.42 -0.79 -4.71
N THR A 30 -26.11 0.35 -4.62
CA THR A 30 -25.65 1.48 -3.82
C THR A 30 -26.68 1.98 -2.84
N LEU A 31 -26.19 2.58 -1.75
CA LEU A 31 -26.97 3.28 -0.72
C LEU A 31 -26.49 4.72 -0.64
N THR A 32 -27.41 5.68 -0.76
CA THR A 32 -27.08 7.08 -0.53
C THR A 32 -27.63 7.53 0.82
N VAL A 33 -26.75 8.04 1.67
CA VAL A 33 -27.06 8.47 3.04
C VAL A 33 -26.66 9.92 3.23
N VAL A 34 -27.54 10.73 3.82
CA VAL A 34 -27.23 12.09 4.26
C VAL A 34 -27.04 12.13 5.77
N PHE A 35 -25.92 12.69 6.20
CA PHE A 35 -25.61 12.94 7.60
C PHE A 35 -25.84 14.41 7.91
N ALA A 36 -27.02 14.71 8.44
CA ALA A 36 -27.45 16.10 8.63
C ALA A 36 -26.60 16.88 9.65
N ALA A 37 -25.91 16.19 10.57
CA ALA A 37 -25.04 16.80 11.58
C ALA A 37 -23.74 17.37 10.95
N SER A 38 -23.16 16.67 9.95
CA SER A 38 -21.97 17.10 9.21
C SER A 38 -22.30 17.83 7.90
N GLY A 39 -23.54 17.72 7.41
CA GLY A 39 -23.99 18.25 6.14
C GLY A 39 -23.49 17.43 4.92
N GLU A 40 -23.05 16.23 5.15
CA GLU A 40 -22.44 15.39 4.12
C GLU A 40 -23.42 14.34 3.57
N THR A 41 -23.28 14.03 2.29
CA THR A 41 -23.96 12.92 1.62
C THR A 41 -22.92 11.90 1.20
N ARG A 42 -23.17 10.63 1.53
CA ARG A 42 -22.28 9.50 1.23
C ARG A 42 -23.00 8.47 0.39
N THR A 43 -22.26 7.86 -0.52
CA THR A 43 -22.71 6.70 -1.27
C THR A 43 -21.89 5.49 -0.88
N TYR A 44 -22.54 4.41 -0.45
CA TYR A 44 -21.93 3.17 -0.02
C TYR A 44 -22.34 2.04 -0.96
N SER A 45 -21.51 1.02 -1.08
CA SER A 45 -21.92 -0.25 -1.67
C SER A 45 -22.96 -0.92 -0.77
N ARG A 46 -24.08 -1.36 -1.35
CA ARG A 46 -25.19 -1.97 -0.58
C ARG A 46 -24.78 -3.25 0.16
N GLU A 47 -23.86 -4.02 -0.40
CA GLU A 47 -23.42 -5.28 0.21
C GLU A 47 -22.49 -5.08 1.39
N THR A 48 -21.64 -4.06 1.33
CA THR A 48 -20.53 -3.85 2.29
C THR A 48 -20.66 -2.56 3.07
N ALA A 49 -21.80 -1.87 2.99
CA ALA A 49 -22.02 -0.62 3.70
C ALA A 49 -21.80 -0.78 5.21
N PRO A 50 -20.84 -0.05 5.82
CA PRO A 50 -20.61 -0.08 7.25
C PRO A 50 -21.65 0.78 7.97
N LEU A 51 -22.90 0.38 7.85
CA LEU A 51 -24.05 1.13 8.36
C LEU A 51 -24.88 0.23 9.28
N THR A 52 -25.15 0.72 10.47
CA THR A 52 -26.07 0.08 11.42
C THR A 52 -27.35 0.89 11.55
N ARG A 53 -28.51 0.26 11.32
CA ARG A 53 -29.80 0.88 11.54
C ARG A 53 -30.01 1.19 13.02
N VAL A 54 -30.45 2.41 13.33
CA VAL A 54 -30.75 2.83 14.70
C VAL A 54 -32.22 2.58 14.99
N ALA A 55 -32.51 1.71 15.95
CA ALA A 55 -33.84 1.43 16.44
C ALA A 55 -33.89 1.53 17.97
N PHE A 56 -34.94 2.14 18.51
CA PHE A 56 -35.16 2.28 19.95
C PHE A 56 -36.23 1.31 20.45
N ALA A 57 -36.06 0.84 21.67
CA ALA A 57 -36.97 -0.09 22.33
C ALA A 57 -38.00 0.63 23.22
N VAL A 58 -39.04 -0.11 23.63
CA VAL A 58 -39.99 0.37 24.62
C VAL A 58 -39.28 0.65 25.95
N GLY A 59 -39.49 1.85 26.48
CA GLY A 59 -38.82 2.35 27.69
C GLY A 59 -37.65 3.33 27.40
N ASP A 60 -37.17 3.40 26.18
CA ASP A 60 -36.14 4.34 25.79
C ASP A 60 -36.70 5.77 25.70
N SER A 61 -35.85 6.75 25.96
CA SER A 61 -36.20 8.16 25.78
C SER A 61 -35.60 8.69 24.48
N ILE A 62 -36.45 9.19 23.62
CA ILE A 62 -36.05 9.78 22.32
C ILE A 62 -36.44 11.24 22.25
N ARG A 63 -35.78 11.97 21.34
CA ARG A 63 -36.06 13.37 21.05
C ARG A 63 -36.28 13.56 19.55
N SER A 64 -37.23 14.41 19.18
CA SER A 64 -37.45 14.83 17.82
C SER A 64 -36.61 16.06 17.45
N GLN A 65 -36.43 16.32 16.18
CA GLN A 65 -35.81 17.57 15.66
C GLN A 65 -36.57 18.83 16.12
N ALA A 66 -37.88 18.70 16.36
CA ALA A 66 -38.72 19.76 16.91
C ALA A 66 -38.53 19.96 18.43
N GLY A 67 -37.63 19.19 19.08
CA GLY A 67 -37.32 19.30 20.50
C GLY A 67 -38.27 18.57 21.44
N VAL A 68 -39.24 17.81 20.91
CA VAL A 68 -40.16 16.99 21.73
C VAL A 68 -39.39 15.75 22.23
N SER A 69 -39.32 15.59 23.56
CA SER A 69 -38.74 14.40 24.19
C SER A 69 -39.84 13.52 24.75
N LEU A 70 -39.84 12.23 24.41
CA LEU A 70 -40.81 11.26 24.92
C LEU A 70 -40.08 9.98 25.39
N THR A 71 -40.77 9.26 26.32
CA THR A 71 -40.41 7.88 26.66
C THR A 71 -41.31 6.93 25.86
N ILE A 72 -40.70 6.01 25.15
CA ILE A 72 -41.39 5.08 24.22
C ILE A 72 -42.27 4.12 25.02
N ALA A 73 -43.55 4.07 24.68
CA ALA A 73 -44.50 3.11 25.19
C ALA A 73 -44.80 1.98 24.21
N SER A 74 -44.72 2.23 22.90
CA SER A 74 -44.88 1.22 21.84
C SER A 74 -44.13 1.65 20.59
N VAL A 75 -43.66 0.66 19.85
CA VAL A 75 -42.97 0.82 18.56
C VAL A 75 -43.82 0.09 17.52
N LEU A 76 -44.07 0.71 16.41
CA LEU A 76 -44.86 0.17 15.29
C LEU A 76 -43.99 0.28 14.03
N ASP A 77 -44.04 -0.77 13.20
CA ASP A 77 -43.42 -0.71 11.86
C ASP A 77 -44.52 -0.28 10.87
N SER A 78 -44.17 0.70 10.02
CA SER A 78 -45.04 1.16 8.95
C SER A 78 -44.19 1.34 7.70
N ASP A 79 -44.37 0.45 6.73
CA ASP A 79 -43.67 0.46 5.47
C ASP A 79 -42.10 0.49 5.61
N GLY A 80 -41.60 -0.28 6.57
CA GLY A 80 -40.18 -0.37 6.88
C GLY A 80 -39.62 0.78 7.72
N LEU A 81 -40.43 1.79 8.11
CA LEU A 81 -40.06 2.86 9.03
C LEU A 81 -40.66 2.65 10.41
N LEU A 82 -39.91 3.00 11.46
CA LEU A 82 -40.38 2.86 12.84
C LEU A 82 -41.14 4.11 13.31
N LEU A 83 -42.30 3.86 13.91
CA LEU A 83 -43.15 4.85 14.59
C LEU A 83 -43.04 4.66 16.09
N TYR A 84 -42.55 5.66 16.80
CA TYR A 84 -42.38 5.63 18.26
C TYR A 84 -43.53 6.40 18.90
N ARG A 85 -44.36 5.69 19.67
CA ARG A 85 -45.41 6.28 20.45
C ARG A 85 -45.02 6.28 21.92
N GLY A 86 -45.19 7.40 22.57
CA GLY A 86 -44.81 7.54 23.97
C GLY A 86 -45.43 8.78 24.63
N ARG A 87 -45.00 9.05 25.86
CA ARG A 87 -45.47 10.20 26.62
C ARG A 87 -44.29 11.12 26.96
N ASP A 88 -44.53 12.40 26.88
CA ASP A 88 -43.57 13.39 27.36
C ASP A 88 -43.56 13.49 28.89
N ARG A 89 -42.73 14.38 29.45
CA ARG A 89 -42.65 14.61 30.91
C ARG A 89 -43.93 15.20 31.51
N SER A 90 -44.80 15.78 30.67
CA SER A 90 -46.09 16.33 31.10
C SER A 90 -47.22 15.28 31.07
N GLY A 91 -46.93 14.08 30.53
CA GLY A 91 -47.89 12.99 30.37
C GLY A 91 -48.63 13.03 29.04
N THR A 92 -48.37 14.00 28.17
CA THR A 92 -48.98 14.14 26.84
C THR A 92 -48.44 13.07 25.90
N GLN A 93 -49.37 12.45 25.16
CA GLN A 93 -49.01 11.39 24.21
C GLN A 93 -48.50 12.02 22.90
N HIS A 94 -47.37 11.59 22.42
CA HIS A 94 -46.79 11.99 21.15
C HIS A 94 -46.42 10.74 20.32
N THR A 95 -46.37 10.96 19.01
CA THR A 95 -45.83 9.99 18.04
C THR A 95 -44.70 10.66 17.28
N ILE A 96 -43.54 10.03 17.21
CA ILE A 96 -42.38 10.48 16.45
C ILE A 96 -42.08 9.42 15.40
N ILE A 97 -41.95 9.83 14.15
CA ILE A 97 -41.53 8.96 13.05
C ILE A 97 -40.00 8.87 13.06
N GLU A 98 -39.45 7.74 12.64
CA GLU A 98 -38.00 7.51 12.57
C GLU A 98 -37.25 8.66 11.86
N THR A 99 -37.80 9.22 10.82
CA THR A 99 -37.23 10.37 10.07
C THR A 99 -37.18 11.68 10.88
N GLU A 100 -38.03 11.81 11.88
CA GLU A 100 -38.13 13.03 12.73
C GLU A 100 -37.19 13.00 13.95
N LEU A 101 -36.43 11.92 14.14
CA LEU A 101 -35.47 11.82 15.24
C LEU A 101 -34.40 12.92 15.14
N ASP A 102 -33.99 13.41 16.30
CA ASP A 102 -32.94 14.41 16.43
C ASP A 102 -31.60 13.89 15.83
N ASN A 103 -30.97 14.68 15.00
CA ASN A 103 -29.71 14.31 14.34
C ASN A 103 -28.52 14.19 15.29
N PHE A 104 -28.62 14.80 16.47
CA PHE A 104 -27.58 14.79 17.53
C PHE A 104 -27.93 13.85 18.70
N LEU A 105 -28.67 12.79 18.44
CA LEU A 105 -29.01 11.82 19.46
C LEU A 105 -27.76 11.15 20.06
N GLN A 106 -27.51 11.42 21.36
CA GLN A 106 -26.63 10.57 22.15
C GLN A 106 -27.37 9.27 22.47
N LEU A 107 -27.03 8.22 21.75
CA LEU A 107 -27.45 6.88 22.01
C LEU A 107 -26.80 6.45 23.35
N ASN A 108 -27.62 6.26 24.39
CA ASN A 108 -27.20 5.73 25.70
C ASN A 108 -26.22 6.58 26.55
N ARG A 109 -26.75 7.46 27.31
CA ARG A 109 -25.96 8.19 28.34
C ARG A 109 -25.48 7.24 29.44
N PRO A 110 -24.17 7.10 29.69
CA PRO A 110 -23.63 6.26 30.76
C PRO A 110 -24.27 6.53 32.11
N SER A 111 -24.61 7.81 32.41
CA SER A 111 -25.30 8.20 33.63
C SER A 111 -26.71 7.59 33.78
N GLN A 112 -27.45 7.42 32.68
CA GLN A 112 -28.77 6.78 32.70
C GLN A 112 -28.64 5.28 33.00
N ARG A 113 -27.67 4.61 32.36
CA ARG A 113 -27.39 3.20 32.66
C ARG A 113 -27.03 2.99 34.13
N LEU A 114 -26.16 3.88 34.69
CA LEU A 114 -25.77 3.82 36.08
C LEU A 114 -26.97 3.86 37.02
N PHE A 115 -27.88 4.83 36.82
CA PHE A 115 -29.05 4.98 37.68
C PHE A 115 -30.15 3.94 37.43
N ASN A 116 -30.23 3.34 36.27
CA ASN A 116 -31.13 2.24 35.95
C ASN A 116 -30.60 0.87 36.43
N GLY A 117 -29.40 0.83 37.04
CA GLY A 117 -28.79 -0.42 37.52
C GLY A 117 -28.25 -1.33 36.46
N GLN A 118 -27.99 -0.78 35.27
CA GLN A 118 -27.30 -1.47 34.18
C GLN A 118 -25.81 -1.31 34.40
N ILE A 119 -25.24 -2.16 35.24
CA ILE A 119 -23.86 -2.07 35.71
C ILE A 119 -23.11 -3.28 35.15
N ASP A 120 -22.03 -3.03 34.43
CA ASP A 120 -21.16 -4.06 33.87
C ASP A 120 -20.06 -4.43 34.87
N ARG A 121 -19.40 -5.57 34.62
CA ARG A 121 -18.21 -5.95 35.40
C ARG A 121 -17.05 -5.02 35.05
N HIS A 122 -16.16 -4.82 36.02
CA HIS A 122 -15.02 -3.92 35.90
C HIS A 122 -14.14 -4.21 34.65
N ARG A 123 -13.96 -5.49 34.28
CA ARG A 123 -13.18 -5.88 33.11
C ARG A 123 -13.66 -5.23 31.81
N TRP A 124 -14.96 -4.98 31.65
CA TRP A 124 -15.53 -4.33 30.45
C TRP A 124 -15.24 -2.82 30.42
N PHE A 125 -15.27 -2.16 31.58
CA PHE A 125 -14.87 -0.75 31.66
C PHE A 125 -13.37 -0.60 31.39
N GLU A 126 -12.56 -1.50 31.92
CA GLU A 126 -11.11 -1.54 31.67
C GLU A 126 -10.80 -1.73 30.18
N LEU A 127 -11.48 -2.66 29.52
CA LEU A 127 -11.32 -2.88 28.08
C LEU A 127 -11.67 -1.59 27.31
N ARG A 128 -12.80 -0.94 27.64
CA ARG A 128 -13.20 0.33 27.01
C ARG A 128 -12.18 1.44 27.28
N TYR A 129 -11.65 1.52 28.48
CA TYR A 129 -10.59 2.48 28.81
C TYR A 129 -9.38 2.28 27.92
N GLN A 130 -8.91 1.06 27.76
CA GLN A 130 -7.77 0.74 26.90
C GLN A 130 -8.04 1.03 25.44
N THR A 131 -9.24 0.71 24.97
CA THR A 131 -9.67 1.04 23.59
C THR A 131 -9.59 2.54 23.32
N LEU A 132 -10.16 3.37 24.22
CA LEU A 132 -10.12 4.81 24.07
C LEU A 132 -8.69 5.38 24.17
N GLN A 133 -7.82 4.78 25.00
CA GLN A 133 -6.41 5.15 25.07
C GLN A 133 -5.66 4.77 23.79
N ALA A 134 -5.94 3.60 23.21
CA ALA A 134 -5.36 3.17 21.95
C ALA A 134 -5.78 4.12 20.81
N LEU A 135 -7.07 4.42 20.69
CA LEU A 135 -7.58 5.38 19.70
C LEU A 135 -6.92 6.76 19.83
N ASN A 136 -6.80 7.26 21.06
CA ASN A 136 -6.12 8.53 21.32
C ASN A 136 -4.65 8.51 20.89
N GLN A 137 -3.92 7.41 21.13
CA GLN A 137 -2.53 7.26 20.73
C GLN A 137 -2.38 7.13 19.21
N LEU A 138 -3.25 6.35 18.57
CA LEU A 138 -3.24 6.17 17.12
C LEU A 138 -3.52 7.48 16.39
N GLY A 139 -4.53 8.24 16.85
CA GLY A 139 -4.88 9.53 16.26
C GLY A 139 -3.75 10.59 16.34
N HIS A 140 -2.82 10.46 17.29
CA HIS A 140 -1.66 11.34 17.44
C HIS A 140 -0.36 10.75 16.88
N SER A 141 -0.38 9.53 16.31
CA SER A 141 0.80 8.88 15.76
C SER A 141 1.10 9.35 14.35
N GLU A 142 2.29 9.87 14.11
CA GLU A 142 2.78 10.20 12.77
C GLU A 142 3.06 8.97 11.89
N LEU A 143 3.09 7.78 12.49
CA LEU A 143 3.34 6.50 11.80
C LEU A 143 2.05 5.73 11.50
N TYR A 144 0.89 6.24 11.94
CA TYR A 144 -0.38 5.56 11.70
C TYR A 144 -0.65 5.41 10.20
N GLY A 145 -0.95 4.20 9.78
CA GLY A 145 -1.11 3.85 8.36
C GLY A 145 0.18 3.51 7.61
N LEU A 146 1.36 3.63 8.24
CA LEU A 146 2.65 3.35 7.60
C LEU A 146 3.35 2.10 8.14
N THR A 147 3.08 1.71 9.38
CA THR A 147 3.81 0.64 10.05
C THR A 147 3.02 -0.64 10.25
N GLY A 148 1.69 -0.59 10.14
CA GLY A 148 0.84 -1.77 10.32
C GLY A 148 0.83 -2.75 9.14
N CYS A 149 1.52 -2.42 8.07
CA CYS A 149 1.58 -3.25 6.87
C CYS A 149 2.60 -4.39 7.01
N ARG A 150 2.33 -5.51 6.33
CA ARG A 150 3.22 -6.67 6.26
C ARG A 150 4.38 -6.42 5.29
N THR A 151 5.21 -5.44 5.62
CA THR A 151 6.37 -5.00 4.82
C THR A 151 7.60 -4.83 5.69
N SER A 152 8.78 -4.98 5.09
CA SER A 152 10.04 -4.66 5.76
C SER A 152 10.15 -3.16 6.02
N LEU A 153 10.75 -2.77 7.14
CA LEU A 153 10.97 -1.36 7.49
C LEU A 153 12.19 -0.79 6.74
N ILE A 154 11.98 -0.40 5.50
CA ILE A 154 13.03 0.16 4.63
C ILE A 154 13.02 1.68 4.72
N PRO A 155 14.13 2.33 5.09
CA PRO A 155 14.15 3.76 5.40
C PRO A 155 13.63 4.66 4.29
N HIS A 156 14.06 4.49 3.04
CA HIS A 156 13.61 5.35 1.93
C HIS A 156 12.11 5.18 1.63
N GLN A 157 11.59 3.94 1.68
CA GLN A 157 10.17 3.67 1.47
C GLN A 157 9.30 4.34 2.55
N LEU A 158 9.71 4.21 3.82
CA LEU A 158 9.02 4.88 4.93
C LEU A 158 9.06 6.41 4.80
N TYR A 159 10.20 6.96 4.36
CA TYR A 159 10.35 8.39 4.15
C TYR A 159 9.44 8.89 3.03
N ILE A 160 9.48 8.25 1.85
CA ILE A 160 8.63 8.62 0.71
C ILE A 160 7.15 8.50 1.09
N ALA A 161 6.77 7.37 1.70
CA ALA A 161 5.39 7.15 2.13
C ALA A 161 4.94 8.22 3.13
N HIS A 162 5.76 8.57 4.14
CA HIS A 162 5.47 9.61 5.13
C HIS A 162 5.30 10.99 4.47
N GLU A 163 6.23 11.39 3.59
CA GLU A 163 6.20 12.69 2.92
C GLU A 163 5.00 12.82 1.97
N VAL A 164 4.68 11.77 1.23
CA VAL A 164 3.63 11.79 0.21
C VAL A 164 2.25 11.58 0.82
N ALA A 165 2.11 10.59 1.71
CA ALA A 165 0.81 10.23 2.30
C ALA A 165 0.24 11.33 3.20
N ASN A 166 1.09 12.17 3.78
CA ASN A 166 0.67 13.32 4.58
C ASN A 166 0.08 14.48 3.76
N ARG A 167 0.17 14.44 2.43
CA ARG A 167 -0.43 15.46 1.56
C ARG A 167 -1.93 15.24 1.42
N TYR A 168 -2.68 16.33 1.24
CA TYR A 168 -4.14 16.27 1.06
C TYR A 168 -4.53 15.51 -0.22
N ALA A 169 -3.91 15.85 -1.32
CA ALA A 169 -4.13 15.24 -2.62
C ALA A 169 -2.76 15.00 -3.27
N PRO A 170 -2.10 13.86 -2.96
CA PRO A 170 -0.76 13.62 -3.44
C PRO A 170 -0.74 13.44 -4.96
N ARG A 171 0.08 14.23 -5.65
CA ARG A 171 0.32 14.10 -7.09
C ARG A 171 1.83 13.97 -7.30
N VAL A 172 2.30 12.73 -7.47
CA VAL A 172 3.73 12.43 -7.50
C VAL A 172 4.08 11.35 -8.52
N LEU A 173 5.32 11.42 -9.00
CA LEU A 173 5.98 10.38 -9.77
C LEU A 173 6.96 9.63 -8.88
N LEU A 174 6.69 8.35 -8.65
CA LEU A 174 7.60 7.42 -7.97
C LEU A 174 8.47 6.75 -9.04
N ALA A 175 9.74 7.15 -9.08
CA ALA A 175 10.67 6.81 -10.16
C ALA A 175 11.89 6.04 -9.67
N ASP A 176 11.76 5.33 -8.56
CA ASP A 176 12.80 4.49 -7.98
C ASP A 176 13.24 3.39 -8.95
N GLU A 177 14.54 3.06 -8.95
CA GLU A 177 15.08 1.98 -9.80
C GLU A 177 14.40 0.64 -9.52
N VAL A 178 14.48 -0.27 -10.48
CA VAL A 178 13.94 -1.64 -10.37
C VAL A 178 14.48 -2.32 -9.11
N GLY A 179 13.60 -2.96 -8.34
CA GLY A 179 13.96 -3.69 -7.11
C GLY A 179 13.94 -2.85 -5.83
N LEU A 180 13.74 -1.53 -5.91
CA LEU A 180 13.59 -0.65 -4.72
C LEU A 180 12.19 -0.70 -4.09
N GLY A 181 11.18 -1.24 -4.80
CA GLY A 181 9.86 -1.55 -4.25
C GLY A 181 8.83 -0.42 -4.40
N LYS A 182 8.74 0.21 -5.57
CA LYS A 182 7.73 1.23 -5.89
C LYS A 182 6.29 0.83 -5.54
N THR A 183 5.91 -0.42 -5.81
CA THR A 183 4.59 -0.97 -5.45
C THR A 183 4.35 -0.91 -3.94
N ILE A 184 5.41 -1.16 -3.13
CA ILE A 184 5.34 -1.07 -1.67
C ILE A 184 5.18 0.39 -1.23
N GLU A 185 5.91 1.32 -1.83
CA GLU A 185 5.76 2.76 -1.56
C GLU A 185 4.34 3.24 -1.86
N ALA A 186 3.82 2.90 -3.04
CA ALA A 186 2.45 3.21 -3.42
C ALA A 186 1.43 2.57 -2.48
N GLY A 187 1.64 1.30 -2.10
CA GLY A 187 0.80 0.58 -1.16
C GLY A 187 0.79 1.21 0.24
N LEU A 188 1.94 1.65 0.76
CA LEU A 188 2.05 2.39 2.03
C LEU A 188 1.29 3.72 1.96
N ILE A 189 1.42 4.46 0.85
CA ILE A 189 0.69 5.72 0.63
C ILE A 189 -0.81 5.46 0.59
N LEU A 190 -1.26 4.46 -0.17
CA LEU A 190 -2.66 4.06 -0.26
C LEU A 190 -3.22 3.67 1.10
N HIS A 191 -2.51 2.81 1.83
CA HIS A 191 -2.92 2.33 3.14
C HIS A 191 -3.09 3.47 4.14
N HIS A 192 -2.12 4.40 4.21
CA HIS A 192 -2.22 5.57 5.06
C HIS A 192 -3.39 6.49 4.64
N GLN A 193 -3.53 6.79 3.34
CA GLN A 193 -4.60 7.66 2.83
C GLN A 193 -5.99 7.09 3.12
N LEU A 194 -6.17 5.76 2.98
CA LEU A 194 -7.43 5.07 3.27
C LEU A 194 -7.70 5.02 4.79
N LEU A 195 -6.71 4.67 5.61
CA LEU A 195 -6.88 4.61 7.07
C LEU A 195 -7.15 5.96 7.71
N THR A 196 -6.58 7.03 7.15
CA THR A 196 -6.79 8.41 7.62
C THR A 196 -7.96 9.10 6.92
N GLU A 197 -8.74 8.36 6.11
CA GLU A 197 -9.92 8.82 5.38
C GLU A 197 -9.66 10.01 4.44
N ARG A 198 -8.42 10.21 4.02
CA ARG A 198 -8.06 11.23 3.02
C ARG A 198 -8.43 10.81 1.62
N ALA A 199 -8.44 9.52 1.36
CA ALA A 199 -8.98 8.90 0.16
C ALA A 199 -9.96 7.80 0.57
N ARG A 200 -11.06 7.68 -0.14
CA ARG A 200 -12.09 6.65 0.05
C ARG A 200 -12.31 5.85 -1.20
N ARG A 201 -12.17 6.48 -2.36
CA ARG A 201 -12.33 5.84 -3.65
C ARG A 201 -10.99 5.86 -4.38
N VAL A 202 -10.48 4.67 -4.66
CA VAL A 202 -9.15 4.49 -5.28
C VAL A 202 -9.26 3.69 -6.56
N LEU A 203 -8.65 4.19 -7.60
CA LEU A 203 -8.48 3.51 -8.89
C LEU A 203 -7.02 3.15 -9.10
N ILE A 204 -6.73 1.88 -9.36
CA ILE A 204 -5.41 1.41 -9.79
C ILE A 204 -5.50 1.00 -11.26
N VAL A 205 -4.67 1.59 -12.11
CA VAL A 205 -4.56 1.29 -13.53
C VAL A 205 -3.16 0.76 -13.82
N VAL A 206 -3.08 -0.44 -14.35
CA VAL A 206 -1.81 -1.15 -14.58
C VAL A 206 -1.84 -1.87 -15.94
N PRO A 207 -0.69 -2.27 -16.50
CA PRO A 207 -0.68 -3.22 -17.62
C PRO A 207 -1.41 -4.52 -17.27
N GLU A 208 -2.05 -5.16 -18.25
CA GLU A 208 -2.81 -6.40 -18.06
C GLU A 208 -2.00 -7.47 -17.32
N SER A 209 -0.71 -7.61 -17.62
CA SER A 209 0.19 -8.57 -17.00
C SER A 209 0.39 -8.34 -15.48
N LEU A 210 0.18 -7.12 -14.99
CA LEU A 210 0.41 -6.74 -13.59
C LEU A 210 -0.87 -6.74 -12.72
N VAL A 211 -2.06 -6.88 -13.31
CA VAL A 211 -3.35 -6.83 -12.58
C VAL A 211 -3.37 -7.79 -11.39
N HIS A 212 -3.04 -9.05 -11.61
CA HIS A 212 -3.04 -10.04 -10.54
C HIS A 212 -1.96 -9.83 -9.49
N GLN A 213 -0.80 -9.32 -9.91
CA GLN A 213 0.26 -8.96 -8.98
C GLN A 213 -0.20 -7.88 -8.00
N TRP A 214 -0.77 -6.81 -8.51
CA TRP A 214 -1.28 -5.73 -7.69
C TRP A 214 -2.38 -6.19 -6.73
N LEU A 215 -3.31 -7.02 -7.22
CA LEU A 215 -4.36 -7.58 -6.37
C LEU A 215 -3.78 -8.33 -5.17
N VAL A 216 -2.84 -9.24 -5.42
CA VAL A 216 -2.22 -10.08 -4.38
C VAL A 216 -1.36 -9.25 -3.43
N GLU A 217 -0.57 -8.31 -3.94
CA GLU A 217 0.26 -7.42 -3.11
C GLU A 217 -0.62 -6.55 -2.19
N MET A 218 -1.70 -5.95 -2.72
CA MET A 218 -2.61 -5.13 -1.94
C MET A 218 -3.32 -5.95 -0.87
N LEU A 219 -3.80 -7.14 -1.21
CA LEU A 219 -4.47 -8.03 -0.27
C LEU A 219 -3.53 -8.52 0.84
N ARG A 220 -2.37 -9.09 0.48
CA ARG A 220 -1.50 -9.79 1.45
C ARG A 220 -0.65 -8.88 2.30
N ARG A 221 -0.20 -7.73 1.74
CA ARG A 221 0.70 -6.82 2.46
C ARG A 221 -0.03 -5.70 3.18
N PHE A 222 -1.17 -5.27 2.62
CA PHE A 222 -1.88 -4.08 3.08
C PHE A 222 -3.30 -4.38 3.59
N ASN A 223 -3.79 -5.62 3.48
CA ASN A 223 -5.18 -5.99 3.77
C ASN A 223 -6.21 -5.14 3.01
N LEU A 224 -5.87 -4.69 1.78
CA LEU A 224 -6.74 -3.92 0.92
C LEU A 224 -7.40 -4.81 -0.13
N HIS A 225 -8.72 -4.82 -0.15
CA HIS A 225 -9.53 -5.70 -1.00
C HIS A 225 -9.96 -4.94 -2.26
N PHE A 226 -9.10 -4.90 -3.26
CA PHE A 226 -9.44 -4.36 -4.58
C PHE A 226 -10.31 -5.32 -5.37
N ARG A 227 -11.21 -4.77 -6.18
CA ARG A 227 -12.01 -5.53 -7.16
C ARG A 227 -11.44 -5.31 -8.55
N ILE A 228 -11.20 -6.42 -9.27
CA ILE A 228 -10.78 -6.33 -10.68
C ILE A 228 -12.03 -6.00 -11.51
N PHE A 229 -11.91 -4.96 -12.33
CA PHE A 229 -12.88 -4.62 -13.37
C PHE A 229 -12.27 -4.90 -14.73
N ASP A 230 -12.85 -5.88 -15.42
CA ASP A 230 -12.54 -6.28 -16.78
C ASP A 230 -13.84 -6.41 -17.59
N ALA A 231 -13.72 -6.69 -18.88
CA ALA A 231 -14.87 -6.76 -19.76
C ALA A 231 -15.87 -7.87 -19.34
N ALA A 232 -15.35 -9.04 -18.96
CA ALA A 232 -16.20 -10.19 -18.59
C ALA A 232 -17.03 -9.89 -17.34
N ARG A 233 -16.41 -9.33 -16.29
CA ARG A 233 -17.11 -8.97 -15.07
C ARG A 233 -18.16 -7.90 -15.28
N LEU A 234 -17.84 -6.86 -16.06
CA LEU A 234 -18.80 -5.78 -16.28
C LEU A 234 -19.94 -6.19 -17.21
N GLU A 235 -19.70 -7.09 -18.16
CA GLU A 235 -20.74 -7.72 -18.97
C GLU A 235 -21.67 -8.60 -18.11
N ASP A 236 -21.12 -9.38 -17.17
CA ASP A 236 -21.93 -10.16 -16.22
C ASP A 236 -22.76 -9.22 -15.32
N MET A 237 -22.19 -8.13 -14.83
CA MET A 237 -22.91 -7.14 -14.04
C MET A 237 -24.02 -6.43 -14.84
N ASP A 238 -23.78 -6.11 -16.11
CA ASP A 238 -24.78 -5.55 -17.02
C ASP A 238 -25.91 -6.59 -17.31
N ALA A 239 -25.56 -7.88 -17.44
CA ALA A 239 -26.51 -8.95 -17.68
C ALA A 239 -27.41 -9.25 -16.46
N GLU A 240 -26.85 -9.21 -15.24
CA GLU A 240 -27.62 -9.34 -13.99
C GLU A 240 -28.65 -8.20 -13.83
N GLN A 241 -28.30 -6.96 -14.22
CA GLN A 241 -29.22 -5.84 -14.23
C GLN A 241 -30.38 -6.04 -15.22
N ALA A 242 -30.07 -6.57 -16.41
CA ALA A 242 -31.10 -6.83 -17.44
C ALA A 242 -32.02 -8.03 -17.11
N GLY A 243 -31.58 -8.95 -16.23
CA GLY A 243 -32.34 -10.13 -15.83
C GLY A 243 -33.38 -9.89 -14.72
N ASP A 244 -33.24 -8.83 -13.95
CA ASP A 244 -34.16 -8.45 -12.86
C ASP A 244 -35.41 -7.65 -13.35
N GLU A 245 -35.43 -7.27 -14.66
CA GLU A 245 -36.50 -6.47 -15.28
C GLU A 245 -37.74 -7.30 -15.77
N THR A 246 -38.08 -8.38 -15.11
CA THR A 246 -39.28 -9.17 -15.50
C THR A 246 -40.56 -8.83 -14.72
N ASP A 247 -40.72 -7.61 -14.25
CA ASP A 247 -42.02 -7.17 -13.75
C ASP A 247 -42.53 -5.92 -14.47
N ASP A 248 -43.69 -6.11 -15.15
CA ASP A 248 -44.37 -5.14 -16.01
C ASP A 248 -44.69 -3.81 -15.31
N THR A 249 -43.74 -2.89 -15.25
CA THR A 249 -44.09 -1.47 -15.08
C THR A 249 -43.19 -0.62 -15.99
N GLU A 250 -43.77 -0.02 -17.01
CA GLU A 250 -43.16 1.03 -17.83
C GLU A 250 -42.71 2.20 -16.92
N SER A 251 -41.49 2.14 -16.41
CA SER A 251 -40.77 3.33 -15.94
C SER A 251 -39.66 3.66 -16.95
N GLU A 252 -39.94 4.69 -17.74
CA GLU A 252 -38.92 5.39 -18.53
C GLU A 252 -37.89 5.99 -17.60
N ALA A 253 -36.87 5.24 -17.25
CA ALA A 253 -35.56 5.59 -16.73
C ALA A 253 -35.00 4.43 -15.88
N ALA A 254 -34.73 3.27 -16.48
CA ALA A 254 -33.64 2.46 -15.97
C ALA A 254 -32.35 3.22 -16.29
N ASP A 255 -32.00 4.14 -15.40
CA ASP A 255 -30.65 4.74 -15.38
C ASP A 255 -29.66 3.59 -15.28
N ASN A 256 -28.90 3.37 -16.34
CA ASN A 256 -27.83 2.40 -16.42
C ASN A 256 -26.83 2.73 -15.29
N GLU A 257 -27.02 2.09 -14.10
CA GLU A 257 -26.17 2.38 -12.94
C GLU A 257 -24.71 2.17 -13.30
N ASN A 258 -23.89 3.19 -13.07
CA ASN A 258 -22.47 3.13 -13.35
C ASN A 258 -21.81 2.12 -12.40
N PRO A 259 -21.31 0.96 -12.90
CA PRO A 259 -20.75 -0.08 -12.06
C PRO A 259 -19.51 0.38 -11.28
N PHE A 260 -18.79 1.39 -11.79
CA PHE A 260 -17.63 1.95 -11.07
C PHE A 260 -18.04 2.67 -9.78
N LEU A 261 -19.30 3.06 -9.59
CA LEU A 261 -19.78 3.67 -8.34
C LEU A 261 -20.11 2.64 -7.25
N SER A 262 -20.28 1.36 -7.61
CA SER A 262 -20.63 0.30 -6.65
C SER A 262 -19.46 -0.14 -5.76
N GLU A 263 -18.22 0.06 -6.21
CA GLU A 263 -17.01 -0.36 -5.49
C GLU A 263 -16.12 0.83 -5.17
N GLN A 264 -15.49 0.81 -4.01
CA GLN A 264 -14.61 1.89 -3.56
C GLN A 264 -13.15 1.70 -4.03
N LEU A 265 -12.69 0.45 -4.11
CA LEU A 265 -11.33 0.07 -4.47
C LEU A 265 -11.36 -0.74 -5.76
N VAL A 266 -11.00 -0.11 -6.86
CA VAL A 266 -11.05 -0.72 -8.20
C VAL A 266 -9.66 -0.85 -8.79
N LEU A 267 -9.40 -1.99 -9.40
CA LEU A 267 -8.20 -2.32 -10.14
C LEU A 267 -8.59 -2.72 -11.57
N CYS A 268 -8.03 -2.08 -12.56
CA CYS A 268 -8.27 -2.43 -13.97
C CYS A 268 -7.00 -2.32 -14.81
N SER A 269 -7.02 -2.93 -15.99
CA SER A 269 -5.91 -2.79 -16.93
C SER A 269 -6.07 -1.54 -17.81
N LEU A 270 -4.92 -1.01 -18.25
CA LEU A 270 -4.87 0.12 -19.17
C LEU A 270 -5.47 -0.28 -20.53
N GLU A 271 -5.16 -1.50 -20.98
CA GLU A 271 -5.65 -2.09 -22.23
C GLU A 271 -7.18 -2.23 -22.22
N PHE A 272 -7.78 -2.60 -21.09
CA PHE A 272 -9.23 -2.67 -20.95
C PHE A 272 -9.88 -1.28 -21.12
N LEU A 273 -9.31 -0.25 -20.51
CA LEU A 273 -9.82 1.12 -20.63
C LEU A 273 -9.68 1.70 -22.04
N THR A 274 -8.61 1.35 -22.77
CA THR A 274 -8.40 1.80 -24.16
C THR A 274 -9.35 1.12 -25.15
N THR A 275 -9.68 -0.14 -24.93
CA THR A 275 -10.51 -0.90 -25.86
C THR A 275 -12.01 -0.67 -25.68
N ASN A 276 -12.46 -0.14 -24.53
CA ASN A 276 -13.87 -0.06 -24.17
C ASN A 276 -14.32 1.36 -23.78
N ASN A 277 -14.66 2.18 -24.77
CA ASN A 277 -15.09 3.58 -24.57
C ASN A 277 -16.30 3.73 -23.62
N LYS A 278 -17.25 2.77 -23.60
CA LYS A 278 -18.40 2.77 -22.66
C LYS A 278 -17.89 2.77 -21.23
N TYR A 279 -17.06 1.77 -20.90
CA TYR A 279 -16.55 1.57 -19.55
C TYR A 279 -15.54 2.64 -19.14
N PHE A 280 -14.77 3.18 -20.09
CA PHE A 280 -13.92 4.33 -19.83
C PHE A 280 -14.72 5.55 -19.36
N ASN A 281 -15.82 5.90 -20.07
CA ASN A 281 -16.68 7.03 -19.68
C ASN A 281 -17.30 6.81 -18.28
N GLN A 282 -17.74 5.60 -17.97
CA GLN A 282 -18.23 5.25 -16.65
C GLN A 282 -17.13 5.33 -15.57
N CYS A 283 -15.91 4.88 -15.88
CA CYS A 283 -14.75 5.02 -15.01
C CYS A 283 -14.41 6.50 -14.74
N LEU A 284 -14.53 7.35 -15.77
CA LEU A 284 -14.29 8.79 -15.67
C LEU A 284 -15.29 9.52 -14.75
N GLU A 285 -16.46 8.95 -14.53
CA GLU A 285 -17.50 9.42 -13.60
C GLU A 285 -17.41 8.79 -12.21
N GLY A 286 -16.39 7.97 -11.97
CA GLY A 286 -16.24 7.20 -10.73
C GLY A 286 -15.87 7.99 -9.47
N GLU A 287 -15.71 9.33 -9.56
CA GLU A 287 -15.42 10.23 -8.41
C GLU A 287 -14.19 9.79 -7.57
N TRP A 288 -13.07 9.49 -8.25
CA TRP A 288 -11.87 8.97 -7.61
C TRP A 288 -11.14 10.04 -6.79
N ASP A 289 -10.81 9.69 -5.53
CA ASP A 289 -9.97 10.52 -4.67
C ASP A 289 -8.50 10.37 -5.02
N LEU A 290 -8.08 9.14 -5.33
CA LEU A 290 -6.69 8.81 -5.63
C LEU A 290 -6.62 7.79 -6.78
N MET A 291 -5.75 8.07 -7.74
CA MET A 291 -5.45 7.17 -8.85
C MET A 291 -3.98 6.77 -8.82
N VAL A 292 -3.71 5.49 -9.02
CA VAL A 292 -2.36 4.94 -9.21
C VAL A 292 -2.23 4.43 -10.63
N VAL A 293 -1.17 4.81 -11.34
CA VAL A 293 -0.84 4.29 -12.67
C VAL A 293 0.55 3.68 -12.62
N ASP A 294 0.65 2.37 -12.81
CA ASP A 294 1.94 1.69 -12.86
C ASP A 294 2.47 1.62 -14.28
N GLU A 295 3.78 1.44 -14.38
CA GLU A 295 4.54 1.43 -15.63
C GLU A 295 4.20 2.63 -16.54
N ALA A 296 4.14 3.83 -15.94
CA ALA A 296 3.79 5.07 -16.64
C ALA A 296 4.69 5.43 -17.83
N HIS A 297 5.74 4.64 -18.08
CA HIS A 297 6.55 4.75 -19.29
C HIS A 297 5.79 4.31 -20.57
N HIS A 298 4.71 3.56 -20.45
CA HIS A 298 3.82 3.26 -21.58
C HIS A 298 3.01 4.45 -22.06
N LEU A 299 2.85 5.49 -21.25
CA LEU A 299 2.14 6.73 -21.59
C LEU A 299 3.03 7.57 -22.53
N GLN A 300 2.97 7.28 -23.84
CA GLN A 300 3.80 7.96 -24.85
C GLN A 300 3.15 9.30 -25.25
N TRP A 301 3.98 10.32 -25.32
CA TRP A 301 3.59 11.65 -25.74
C TRP A 301 4.71 12.33 -26.52
N ALA A 302 4.33 12.97 -27.61
CA ALA A 302 5.19 13.90 -28.36
C ALA A 302 4.34 15.09 -28.79
N PRO A 303 4.94 16.26 -29.10
CA PRO A 303 4.20 17.46 -29.52
C PRO A 303 3.23 17.21 -30.67
N ASP A 304 3.59 16.33 -31.61
CA ASP A 304 2.82 16.02 -32.83
C ASP A 304 2.10 14.66 -32.77
N ALA A 305 2.28 13.88 -31.71
CA ALA A 305 1.70 12.53 -31.57
C ALA A 305 1.46 12.16 -30.11
N VAL A 306 0.22 12.11 -29.71
CA VAL A 306 -0.21 11.72 -28.36
C VAL A 306 -0.79 10.31 -28.45
N SER A 307 -0.33 9.39 -27.59
CA SER A 307 -0.90 8.03 -27.53
C SER A 307 -2.30 8.05 -26.93
N GLU A 308 -3.10 7.05 -27.27
CA GLU A 308 -4.45 6.89 -26.75
C GLU A 308 -4.43 6.69 -25.24
N GLU A 309 -3.50 5.86 -24.75
CA GLU A 309 -3.28 5.59 -23.33
C GLU A 309 -2.98 6.87 -22.54
N TYR A 310 -2.10 7.73 -23.08
CA TYR A 310 -1.81 9.01 -22.44
C TYR A 310 -3.05 9.90 -22.36
N SER A 311 -3.81 10.00 -23.46
CA SER A 311 -5.01 10.84 -23.54
C SER A 311 -6.09 10.41 -22.55
N LEU A 312 -6.27 9.10 -22.35
CA LEU A 312 -7.21 8.55 -21.38
C LEU A 312 -6.78 8.86 -19.94
N ILE A 313 -5.51 8.62 -19.62
CA ILE A 313 -4.98 8.93 -18.29
C ILE A 313 -4.98 10.44 -18.02
N GLU A 314 -4.74 11.29 -19.01
CA GLU A 314 -4.85 12.77 -18.86
C GLU A 314 -6.27 13.18 -18.44
N GLN A 315 -7.31 12.61 -19.06
CA GLN A 315 -8.69 12.88 -18.70
C GLN A 315 -9.04 12.40 -17.28
N LEU A 316 -8.61 11.20 -16.90
CA LEU A 316 -8.78 10.68 -15.53
C LEU A 316 -8.03 11.54 -14.51
N ALA A 317 -6.76 11.88 -14.79
CA ALA A 317 -5.93 12.70 -13.91
C ALA A 317 -6.50 14.12 -13.71
N ALA A 318 -7.20 14.67 -14.71
CA ALA A 318 -7.85 15.98 -14.61
C ALA A 318 -9.06 15.97 -13.64
N LYS A 319 -9.74 14.82 -13.50
CA LYS A 319 -10.90 14.68 -12.60
C LYS A 319 -10.51 14.13 -11.22
N THR A 320 -9.38 13.43 -11.12
CA THR A 320 -8.92 12.80 -9.87
C THR A 320 -8.08 13.77 -9.04
N ARG A 321 -8.35 13.85 -7.73
CA ARG A 321 -7.65 14.77 -6.83
C ARG A 321 -6.17 14.38 -6.65
N GLY A 322 -5.89 13.13 -6.30
CA GLY A 322 -4.54 12.59 -6.10
C GLY A 322 -4.12 11.66 -7.23
N VAL A 323 -2.86 11.70 -7.65
CA VAL A 323 -2.33 10.85 -8.72
C VAL A 323 -0.93 10.36 -8.37
N LEU A 324 -0.74 9.06 -8.34
CA LEU A 324 0.56 8.41 -8.20
C LEU A 324 0.94 7.76 -9.53
N LEU A 325 2.00 8.22 -10.16
CA LEU A 325 2.57 7.60 -11.34
C LEU A 325 3.81 6.79 -10.92
N LEU A 326 3.92 5.54 -11.35
CA LEU A 326 5.05 4.68 -11.06
C LEU A 326 5.80 4.37 -12.36
N THR A 327 7.12 4.49 -12.34
CA THR A 327 7.99 4.09 -13.46
C THR A 327 9.40 3.79 -12.97
N ALA A 328 10.06 2.83 -13.58
CA ALA A 328 11.47 2.56 -13.28
C ALA A 328 12.43 3.51 -13.99
N THR A 329 11.99 4.16 -15.05
CA THR A 329 12.84 4.85 -16.03
C THR A 329 12.23 6.15 -16.52
N PRO A 330 12.24 7.21 -15.69
CA PRO A 330 11.55 8.46 -16.03
C PRO A 330 12.11 9.19 -17.25
N GLU A 331 13.41 9.03 -17.60
CA GLU A 331 14.09 9.79 -18.64
C GLU A 331 14.48 8.95 -19.88
N GLN A 332 14.35 7.64 -19.85
CA GLN A 332 14.81 6.75 -20.93
C GLN A 332 14.08 6.97 -22.26
N LEU A 333 12.86 7.47 -22.26
CA LEU A 333 12.05 7.75 -23.43
C LEU A 333 12.19 9.19 -23.96
N GLY A 334 13.17 9.95 -23.45
CA GLY A 334 13.42 11.31 -23.88
C GLY A 334 12.72 12.37 -23.02
N LYS A 335 13.08 13.64 -23.25
CA LYS A 335 12.59 14.80 -22.49
C LYS A 335 11.08 15.04 -22.67
N GLU A 336 10.55 14.70 -23.83
CA GLU A 336 9.13 14.82 -24.14
C GLU A 336 8.30 13.91 -23.24
N SER A 337 8.72 12.67 -23.08
CA SER A 337 8.03 11.68 -22.27
C SER A 337 8.13 12.00 -20.76
N HIS A 338 9.24 12.58 -20.31
CA HIS A 338 9.39 13.07 -18.95
C HIS A 338 8.48 14.26 -18.67
N PHE A 339 8.49 15.26 -19.56
CA PHE A 339 7.58 16.41 -19.51
C PHE A 339 6.13 15.97 -19.42
N ALA A 340 5.71 15.03 -20.26
CA ALA A 340 4.34 14.54 -20.31
C ALA A 340 3.85 13.99 -18.95
N ARG A 341 4.69 13.22 -18.27
CA ARG A 341 4.37 12.70 -16.93
C ARG A 341 4.29 13.80 -15.88
N LEU A 342 5.21 14.77 -15.90
CA LEU A 342 5.14 15.94 -15.01
C LEU A 342 3.90 16.79 -15.26
N ARG A 343 3.50 16.93 -16.53
CA ARG A 343 2.26 17.65 -16.93
C ARG A 343 1.00 16.95 -16.41
N LEU A 344 0.95 15.61 -16.41
CA LEU A 344 -0.15 14.87 -15.80
C LEU A 344 -0.30 15.17 -14.30
N LEU A 345 0.82 15.40 -13.62
CA LEU A 345 0.83 15.68 -12.19
C LEU A 345 0.56 17.15 -11.85
N ASP A 346 1.13 18.07 -12.61
CA ASP A 346 0.97 19.51 -12.38
C ASP A 346 0.89 20.26 -13.72
N PRO A 347 -0.29 20.27 -14.38
CA PRO A 347 -0.47 20.93 -15.66
C PRO A 347 -0.32 22.46 -15.57
N ALA A 348 -0.52 23.06 -14.39
CA ALA A 348 -0.36 24.49 -14.20
C ALA A 348 1.12 24.92 -14.20
N ARG A 349 1.99 24.08 -13.63
CA ARG A 349 3.44 24.31 -13.60
C ARG A 349 4.10 23.96 -14.94
N PHE A 350 3.62 22.90 -15.61
CA PHE A 350 4.17 22.40 -16.87
C PHE A 350 3.21 22.62 -18.04
N PRO A 351 2.91 23.89 -18.43
CA PRO A 351 1.88 24.17 -19.44
C PRO A 351 2.36 23.84 -20.86
N SER A 352 3.65 23.97 -21.19
CA SER A 352 4.21 23.72 -22.51
C SER A 352 5.59 23.09 -22.44
N PHE A 353 5.94 22.32 -23.47
CA PHE A 353 7.22 21.66 -23.59
C PHE A 353 8.38 22.65 -23.70
N ASP A 354 8.17 23.79 -24.42
CA ASP A 354 9.19 24.84 -24.57
C ASP A 354 9.52 25.49 -23.23
N SER A 355 8.51 25.81 -22.40
CA SER A 355 8.73 26.38 -21.07
C SER A 355 9.46 25.39 -20.13
N PHE A 356 9.19 24.11 -20.26
CA PHE A 356 9.90 23.06 -19.53
C PHE A 356 11.39 22.98 -19.91
N LEU A 357 11.70 23.06 -21.21
CA LEU A 357 13.09 23.06 -21.68
C LEU A 357 13.88 24.30 -21.19
N ASP A 358 13.24 25.46 -21.10
CA ASP A 358 13.87 26.68 -20.61
C ASP A 358 14.06 26.64 -19.08
N GLU A 359 13.10 26.08 -18.34
CA GLU A 359 13.26 25.84 -16.89
C GLU A 359 14.40 24.84 -16.63
N GLU A 360 14.50 23.78 -17.43
CA GLU A 360 15.57 22.78 -17.33
C GLU A 360 16.98 23.41 -17.50
N LYS A 361 17.14 24.29 -18.48
CA LYS A 361 18.43 25.01 -18.69
C LYS A 361 18.80 25.88 -17.49
N SER A 362 17.81 26.51 -16.85
CA SER A 362 18.03 27.36 -15.67
C SER A 362 18.34 26.56 -14.39
N TYR A 363 18.07 25.28 -14.41
CA TYR A 363 18.26 24.38 -13.25
C TYR A 363 19.69 23.88 -13.07
N GLN A 364 20.49 23.79 -14.13
CA GLN A 364 21.87 23.28 -14.07
C GLN A 364 22.79 24.06 -13.10
N PRO A 365 22.78 25.40 -13.06
CA PRO A 365 23.61 26.15 -12.12
C PRO A 365 23.21 25.89 -10.66
N ILE A 366 21.90 25.75 -10.37
CA ILE A 366 21.39 25.44 -9.03
C ILE A 366 21.84 24.03 -8.59
N ALA A 367 21.84 23.08 -9.52
CA ALA A 367 22.33 21.74 -9.30
C ALA A 367 23.80 21.72 -8.89
N GLN A 368 24.61 22.52 -9.54
CA GLN A 368 26.04 22.64 -9.23
C GLN A 368 26.26 23.27 -7.85
N ALA A 369 25.59 24.37 -7.53
CA ALA A 369 25.69 25.03 -6.23
C ALA A 369 25.27 24.11 -5.07
N VAL A 370 24.21 23.34 -5.25
CA VAL A 370 23.77 22.33 -4.25
C VAL A 370 24.78 21.20 -4.11
N GLN A 371 25.37 20.73 -5.22
CA GLN A 371 26.41 19.72 -5.17
C GLN A 371 27.63 20.22 -4.39
N ASP A 372 28.09 21.44 -4.62
CA ASP A 372 29.22 22.03 -3.92
C ASP A 372 28.95 22.22 -2.42
N LEU A 373 27.70 22.56 -2.06
CA LEU A 373 27.26 22.58 -0.66
C LEU A 373 27.31 21.19 -0.01
N LEU A 374 26.85 20.14 -0.72
CA LEU A 374 26.81 18.76 -0.22
C LEU A 374 28.18 18.09 -0.15
N GLU A 375 29.09 18.43 -1.08
CA GLU A 375 30.45 17.91 -1.09
C GLU A 375 31.41 18.70 -0.18
N ASN A 376 30.90 19.70 0.53
CA ASN A 376 31.67 20.58 1.39
C ASN A 376 32.75 21.39 0.62
N ASN A 377 32.50 21.58 -0.71
CA ASN A 377 33.36 22.44 -1.54
C ASN A 377 33.12 23.91 -1.22
N PRO A 378 34.13 24.79 -1.41
CA PRO A 378 33.92 26.24 -1.31
C PRO A 378 33.01 26.73 -2.43
N LEU A 379 32.05 27.60 -2.08
CA LEU A 379 31.15 28.19 -3.06
C LEU A 379 31.89 29.21 -3.94
N ASP A 380 31.73 29.13 -5.25
CA ASP A 380 32.31 30.09 -6.18
C ASP A 380 31.48 31.39 -6.27
N ALA A 381 32.00 32.40 -6.98
CA ALA A 381 31.32 33.68 -7.13
C ALA A 381 29.99 33.56 -7.92
N GLY A 382 29.85 32.55 -8.77
CA GLY A 382 28.64 32.23 -9.52
C GLY A 382 27.58 31.64 -8.62
N ASP A 383 27.96 30.66 -7.78
CA ASP A 383 27.09 30.02 -6.79
C ASP A 383 26.56 31.06 -5.79
N LEU A 384 27.41 31.91 -5.27
CA LEU A 384 27.05 33.00 -4.34
C LEU A 384 26.03 33.94 -4.96
N SER A 385 26.30 34.41 -6.20
CA SER A 385 25.40 35.30 -6.92
C SER A 385 24.03 34.63 -7.19
N LEU A 386 24.03 33.35 -7.52
CA LEU A 386 22.84 32.58 -7.76
C LEU A 386 22.01 32.42 -6.48
N ILE A 387 22.66 32.05 -5.37
CA ILE A 387 22.03 31.88 -4.06
C ILE A 387 21.47 33.21 -3.55
N GLU A 388 22.24 34.31 -3.64
CA GLU A 388 21.79 35.64 -3.24
C GLU A 388 20.61 36.14 -4.07
N HIS A 389 20.61 35.88 -5.39
CA HIS A 389 19.48 36.27 -6.26
C HIS A 389 18.22 35.45 -5.97
N THR A 390 18.41 34.21 -5.57
CA THR A 390 17.33 33.29 -5.26
C THR A 390 16.69 33.59 -3.90
N PHE A 391 17.47 34.07 -2.94
CA PHE A 391 17.06 34.30 -1.55
C PHE A 391 17.00 35.78 -1.15
N ALA A 392 16.32 36.62 -1.89
CA ALA A 392 16.18 38.04 -1.57
C ALA A 392 15.44 38.34 -0.23
N GLU A 393 14.98 37.33 0.51
CA GLU A 393 14.19 37.44 1.76
C GLU A 393 14.91 36.88 3.00
N GLY A 394 14.94 37.67 4.02
CA GLY A 394 15.46 37.74 5.40
C GLY A 394 16.12 36.56 6.11
N ASP A 395 15.53 35.37 6.18
CA ASP A 395 16.04 34.26 7.00
C ASP A 395 17.10 33.42 6.24
N ASN A 396 16.97 33.30 4.95
CA ASN A 396 17.92 32.57 4.10
C ASN A 396 19.25 33.30 3.94
N LYS A 397 19.26 34.61 4.07
CA LYS A 397 20.49 35.38 4.11
C LYS A 397 21.33 35.10 5.35
N LYS A 398 20.71 34.85 6.49
CA LYS A 398 21.41 34.45 7.72
C LYS A 398 22.04 33.06 7.61
N LEU A 399 21.37 32.12 6.91
CA LEU A 399 21.94 30.82 6.63
C LEU A 399 23.12 30.87 5.71
N LEU A 400 23.05 31.68 4.63
CA LEU A 400 24.17 31.89 3.73
C LEU A 400 25.35 32.56 4.47
N ASP A 401 25.11 33.60 5.29
CA ASP A 401 26.11 34.24 6.11
C ASP A 401 26.75 33.24 7.11
N ALA A 402 26.00 32.32 7.66
CA ALA A 402 26.50 31.27 8.54
C ALA A 402 27.43 30.30 7.77
N VAL A 403 27.04 29.84 6.58
CA VAL A 403 27.85 28.97 5.71
C VAL A 403 29.15 29.65 5.33
N LEU A 404 29.09 30.93 4.92
CA LEU A 404 30.30 31.71 4.56
C LEU A 404 31.23 31.94 5.76
N HIS A 405 30.64 32.10 6.95
CA HIS A 405 31.43 32.24 8.17
C HIS A 405 32.16 30.95 8.54
N GLU A 406 31.50 29.80 8.35
CA GLU A 406 32.09 28.47 8.52
C GLU A 406 33.23 28.24 7.51
N GLU A 407 33.06 28.58 6.23
CA GLU A 407 34.10 28.50 5.21
C GLU A 407 35.32 29.35 5.57
N ALA A 408 35.10 30.59 6.00
CA ALA A 408 36.17 31.47 6.43
C ALA A 408 36.92 30.94 7.67
N GLN A 409 36.22 30.23 8.56
CA GLN A 409 36.86 29.57 9.71
C GLN A 409 37.63 28.31 9.30
N ALA A 410 37.12 27.54 8.33
CA ALA A 410 37.78 26.33 7.81
C ALA A 410 39.08 26.65 7.10
N ILE A 411 39.14 27.77 6.34
CA ILE A 411 40.34 28.25 5.68
C ILE A 411 41.42 28.65 6.70
N ASN A 412 41.04 29.11 7.90
CA ASN A 412 41.93 29.53 8.96
C ASN A 412 42.41 28.43 9.90
N LYS A 413 41.81 27.24 9.86
CA LYS A 413 42.20 26.05 10.63
C LYS A 413 43.13 25.16 9.78
N VAL A 414 44.44 25.31 9.96
CA VAL A 414 45.47 24.40 9.42
C VAL A 414 45.29 23.03 10.10
N ALA A 415 44.97 22.05 9.29
CA ALA A 415 45.15 20.60 9.44
C ALA A 415 45.38 20.04 10.86
N ASP A 416 44.31 19.60 11.53
CA ASP A 416 44.32 18.38 12.33
C ASP A 416 42.87 17.97 12.59
N ASN A 417 42.49 16.80 12.05
CA ASN A 417 41.17 16.17 12.19
C ASN A 417 39.99 16.96 11.59
N ALA A 418 39.91 17.02 10.29
CA ALA A 418 38.67 17.42 9.59
C ALA A 418 37.62 16.31 9.79
N ASP A 419 36.67 16.55 10.67
CA ASP A 419 35.39 15.86 10.71
C ASP A 419 34.69 16.24 9.40
N ASN A 420 34.54 15.28 8.47
CA ASN A 420 33.97 15.49 7.13
C ASN A 420 32.43 15.57 7.19
N SER A 421 31.86 15.92 8.34
CA SER A 421 30.40 16.08 8.49
C SER A 421 29.96 17.41 7.86
N ILE A 422 28.96 17.33 6.98
CA ILE A 422 28.29 18.49 6.41
C ILE A 422 27.62 19.29 7.54
N SER A 423 27.82 20.60 7.57
CA SER A 423 27.23 21.44 8.62
C SER A 423 25.71 21.52 8.50
N ALA A 424 25.03 21.72 9.66
CA ALA A 424 23.58 21.85 9.68
C ALA A 424 23.11 23.06 8.84
N ALA A 425 23.86 24.13 8.80
CA ALA A 425 23.53 25.32 8.00
C ALA A 425 23.59 25.03 6.48
N ARG A 426 24.56 24.23 6.04
CA ARG A 426 24.64 23.80 4.63
C ARG A 426 23.47 22.90 4.25
N ILE A 427 23.11 21.96 5.11
CA ILE A 427 21.96 21.07 4.88
C ILE A 427 20.67 21.88 4.78
N GLU A 428 20.44 22.81 5.70
CA GLU A 428 19.25 23.66 5.71
C GLU A 428 19.19 24.59 4.49
N LEU A 429 20.33 25.14 4.05
CA LEU A 429 20.43 25.95 2.83
C LEU A 429 20.13 25.11 1.57
N VAL A 430 20.62 23.88 1.50
CA VAL A 430 20.30 22.93 0.43
C VAL A 430 18.80 22.61 0.42
N GLU A 431 18.21 22.36 1.56
CA GLU A 431 16.77 22.08 1.68
C GLU A 431 15.92 23.25 1.14
N HIS A 432 16.27 24.49 1.49
CA HIS A 432 15.57 25.67 1.02
C HIS A 432 15.75 25.92 -0.50
N LEU A 433 16.96 25.67 -1.05
CA LEU A 433 17.20 25.74 -2.49
C LEU A 433 16.36 24.73 -3.27
N LEU A 434 16.30 23.51 -2.77
CA LEU A 434 15.55 22.40 -3.37
C LEU A 434 14.04 22.60 -3.27
N ASP A 435 13.52 23.09 -2.16
CA ASP A 435 12.11 23.37 -1.98
C ASP A 435 11.59 24.45 -2.93
N ARG A 436 12.44 25.41 -3.29
CA ARG A 436 12.05 26.53 -4.16
C ARG A 436 12.17 26.22 -5.65
N HIS A 437 13.18 25.47 -6.05
CA HIS A 437 13.53 25.26 -7.45
C HIS A 437 13.41 23.81 -7.91
N GLY A 438 13.31 22.84 -6.99
CA GLY A 438 13.30 21.44 -7.31
C GLY A 438 11.96 20.88 -7.81
N THR A 439 12.03 19.83 -8.61
CA THR A 439 10.91 18.93 -8.88
C THR A 439 10.66 17.97 -7.70
N GLY A 440 11.39 18.12 -6.59
CA GLY A 440 11.39 17.22 -5.45
C GLY A 440 10.08 17.10 -4.70
N ARG A 441 9.11 17.99 -4.96
CA ARG A 441 7.74 17.83 -4.46
C ARG A 441 6.89 16.90 -5.33
N VAL A 442 7.28 16.68 -6.58
CA VAL A 442 6.49 15.94 -7.58
C VAL A 442 7.16 14.64 -7.97
N LEU A 443 8.48 14.55 -7.90
CA LEU A 443 9.29 13.43 -8.34
C LEU A 443 10.17 12.90 -7.20
N PHE A 444 10.03 11.60 -6.92
CA PHE A 444 10.88 10.84 -6.00
C PHE A 444 11.65 9.79 -6.80
N ARG A 445 12.97 9.77 -6.67
CA ARG A 445 13.85 8.83 -7.35
C ARG A 445 15.02 8.46 -6.47
N ASN A 446 15.11 7.22 -6.09
CA ASN A 446 16.28 6.64 -5.45
C ASN A 446 16.99 5.71 -6.43
N THR A 447 18.31 5.64 -6.31
CA THR A 447 19.12 4.70 -7.06
C THR A 447 19.62 3.59 -6.13
N ARG A 448 19.92 2.44 -6.68
CA ARG A 448 20.50 1.32 -5.92
C ARG A 448 21.87 1.67 -5.35
N ALA A 449 22.61 2.54 -6.01
CA ALA A 449 23.90 3.04 -5.53
C ALA A 449 23.79 3.84 -4.23
N ALA A 450 22.68 4.60 -4.07
CA ALA A 450 22.40 5.38 -2.86
C ALA A 450 21.84 4.54 -1.71
N VAL A 451 21.21 3.39 -2.01
CA VAL A 451 20.54 2.53 -1.03
C VAL A 451 21.40 1.30 -0.73
N LYS A 452 21.82 1.14 0.53
CA LYS A 452 22.59 -0.04 0.98
C LYS A 452 21.66 -1.23 1.24
N GLY A 453 22.15 -2.45 1.01
CA GLY A 453 21.45 -3.69 1.37
C GLY A 453 21.02 -4.54 0.19
N PHE A 454 21.56 -4.27 -1.00
CA PHE A 454 21.44 -5.17 -2.15
C PHE A 454 22.54 -6.22 -2.15
N PRO A 455 22.25 -7.44 -2.65
CA PRO A 455 23.24 -8.50 -2.81
C PRO A 455 24.21 -8.20 -3.95
N GLU A 456 25.37 -8.82 -3.92
CA GLU A 456 26.24 -8.90 -5.09
C GLU A 456 25.66 -9.83 -6.13
N ARG A 457 25.94 -9.56 -7.43
CA ARG A 457 25.59 -10.45 -8.54
C ARG A 457 26.87 -11.10 -9.09
N LYS A 458 26.81 -12.41 -9.40
CA LYS A 458 27.89 -13.15 -10.07
C LYS A 458 27.34 -13.95 -11.23
N VAL A 459 27.92 -13.79 -12.41
CA VAL A 459 27.54 -14.53 -13.61
C VAL A 459 28.43 -15.74 -13.83
N PHE A 460 27.81 -16.83 -14.24
CA PHE A 460 28.45 -18.06 -14.68
C PHE A 460 27.91 -18.43 -16.05
N THR A 461 28.77 -18.42 -17.05
CA THR A 461 28.41 -18.70 -18.44
C THR A 461 28.78 -20.13 -18.83
N TYR A 462 27.92 -20.79 -19.59
CA TYR A 462 28.07 -22.19 -19.96
C TYR A 462 27.92 -22.35 -21.48
N PRO A 463 29.07 -22.42 -22.24
CA PRO A 463 29.06 -22.65 -23.67
C PRO A 463 28.64 -24.10 -23.98
N LEU A 464 27.72 -24.27 -24.90
CA LEU A 464 27.17 -25.55 -25.33
C LEU A 464 27.22 -25.62 -26.86
N ALA A 465 27.38 -26.82 -27.41
CA ALA A 465 27.35 -27.01 -28.84
C ALA A 465 25.92 -26.83 -29.38
N LEU A 466 25.78 -26.08 -30.48
CA LEU A 466 24.49 -25.91 -31.15
C LEU A 466 24.07 -27.21 -31.86
N PRO A 467 22.92 -27.82 -31.56
CA PRO A 467 22.41 -29.00 -32.22
C PRO A 467 22.19 -28.78 -33.73
N ALA A 468 22.47 -29.82 -34.54
CA ALA A 468 22.27 -29.78 -35.97
C ALA A 468 20.80 -29.52 -36.34
N GLN A 469 19.85 -30.08 -35.59
CA GLN A 469 18.41 -29.90 -35.77
C GLN A 469 17.99 -28.42 -35.71
N TYR A 470 18.60 -27.66 -34.81
CA TYR A 470 18.36 -26.22 -34.75
C TYR A 470 18.92 -25.45 -35.92
N ASN A 471 20.10 -25.83 -36.44
CA ASN A 471 20.65 -25.24 -37.65
C ASN A 471 19.75 -25.51 -38.87
N GLU A 472 19.22 -26.73 -38.99
CA GLU A 472 18.30 -27.12 -40.05
C GLU A 472 16.99 -26.34 -39.94
N ALA A 473 16.43 -26.18 -38.75
CA ALA A 473 15.22 -25.43 -38.50
C ALA A 473 15.37 -23.93 -38.84
N ILE A 474 16.46 -23.31 -38.39
CA ILE A 474 16.76 -21.92 -38.69
C ILE A 474 16.94 -21.71 -40.20
N ALA A 475 17.66 -22.60 -40.88
CA ALA A 475 17.86 -22.51 -42.33
C ALA A 475 16.55 -22.68 -43.13
N ALA A 476 15.64 -23.54 -42.67
CA ALA A 476 14.37 -23.81 -43.33
C ALA A 476 13.35 -22.65 -43.18
N GLN A 477 13.29 -22.02 -42.01
CA GLN A 477 12.25 -21.02 -41.72
C GLN A 477 12.71 -19.58 -41.90
N ASN A 478 14.03 -19.32 -41.86
CA ASN A 478 14.57 -17.96 -41.83
C ASN A 478 13.86 -17.03 -40.83
N PRO A 479 13.86 -17.38 -39.51
CA PRO A 479 13.07 -16.72 -38.50
C PRO A 479 13.52 -15.25 -38.28
N SER A 480 12.66 -14.47 -37.63
CA SER A 480 13.04 -13.11 -37.22
C SER A 480 14.24 -13.17 -36.23
N PRO A 481 15.09 -12.12 -36.20
CA PRO A 481 16.28 -12.11 -35.33
C PRO A 481 15.95 -12.37 -33.84
N ALA A 482 14.79 -11.96 -33.36
CA ALA A 482 14.35 -12.20 -31.97
C ALA A 482 14.11 -13.70 -31.70
N LEU A 483 13.50 -14.43 -32.66
CA LEU A 483 13.24 -15.87 -32.54
C LEU A 483 14.51 -16.71 -32.57
N LEU A 484 15.64 -16.20 -33.08
CA LEU A 484 16.94 -16.88 -33.03
C LEU A 484 17.45 -17.07 -31.57
N LEU A 485 16.91 -16.34 -30.63
CA LEU A 485 17.24 -16.45 -29.20
C LEU A 485 16.55 -17.66 -28.54
N THR A 486 15.46 -18.15 -29.13
CA THR A 486 14.66 -19.30 -28.70
C THR A 486 14.58 -20.36 -29.80
N PRO A 487 15.69 -21.08 -30.11
CA PRO A 487 15.77 -22.01 -31.23
C PRO A 487 14.83 -23.22 -31.08
N GLU A 488 14.44 -23.57 -29.86
CA GLU A 488 13.43 -24.57 -29.57
C GLU A 488 12.07 -24.21 -30.18
N LEU A 489 11.63 -22.97 -30.08
CA LEU A 489 10.36 -22.50 -30.67
C LEU A 489 10.44 -22.53 -32.22
N VAL A 490 11.60 -22.20 -32.78
CA VAL A 490 11.82 -22.32 -34.25
C VAL A 490 11.72 -23.77 -34.69
N HIS A 491 12.27 -24.70 -33.92
CA HIS A 491 12.20 -26.13 -34.24
C HIS A 491 10.78 -26.68 -34.15
N GLU A 492 10.01 -26.32 -33.11
CA GLU A 492 8.63 -26.78 -32.93
C GLU A 492 7.70 -26.29 -34.04
N ALA A 493 7.91 -25.09 -34.53
CA ALA A 493 7.15 -24.54 -35.65
C ALA A 493 7.31 -25.35 -36.98
N LEU A 494 8.32 -26.22 -37.09
CA LEU A 494 8.48 -27.14 -38.23
C LEU A 494 7.57 -28.38 -38.14
N ALA A 495 6.82 -28.57 -37.07
CA ALA A 495 6.04 -29.79 -36.81
C ALA A 495 6.86 -31.07 -36.97
N SER A 496 8.11 -31.06 -36.52
CA SER A 496 9.02 -32.22 -36.56
C SER A 496 8.53 -33.33 -35.63
N ASP A 497 8.69 -34.58 -36.00
CA ASP A 497 8.37 -35.75 -35.16
C ASP A 497 9.32 -35.85 -33.94
N GLU A 498 10.49 -35.23 -33.98
CA GLU A 498 11.48 -35.23 -32.91
C GLU A 498 11.31 -34.00 -32.02
N ARG A 499 10.94 -34.21 -30.76
CA ARG A 499 10.81 -33.11 -29.77
C ARG A 499 12.18 -32.54 -29.45
N TRP A 500 12.26 -31.21 -29.32
CA TRP A 500 13.48 -30.50 -28.94
C TRP A 500 14.08 -30.97 -27.60
N THR A 501 13.22 -31.40 -26.67
CA THR A 501 13.63 -31.93 -25.36
C THR A 501 14.47 -33.18 -25.41
N MET A 502 14.58 -33.84 -26.58
CA MET A 502 15.33 -35.08 -26.75
C MET A 502 16.80 -34.86 -27.10
N PHE A 503 17.16 -33.74 -27.69
CA PHE A 503 18.50 -33.46 -28.18
C PHE A 503 19.11 -32.16 -27.66
N ASP A 504 18.35 -31.28 -26.95
CA ASP A 504 18.86 -30.01 -26.45
C ASP A 504 19.84 -30.23 -25.27
N PRO A 505 21.11 -29.88 -25.43
CA PRO A 505 22.12 -30.09 -24.37
C PRO A 505 21.92 -29.18 -23.16
N ARG A 506 21.12 -28.09 -23.24
CA ARG A 506 20.79 -27.23 -22.10
C ARG A 506 20.01 -28.01 -21.03
N LEU A 507 19.17 -28.97 -21.44
CA LEU A 507 18.38 -29.79 -20.50
C LEU A 507 19.27 -30.79 -19.75
N ASP A 508 20.21 -31.43 -20.40
CA ASP A 508 21.18 -32.30 -19.76
C ASP A 508 22.10 -31.52 -18.81
N TRP A 509 22.51 -30.32 -19.24
CA TRP A 509 23.28 -29.40 -18.40
C TRP A 509 22.46 -28.99 -17.17
N LEU A 510 21.20 -28.59 -17.35
CA LEU A 510 20.32 -28.17 -16.27
C LEU A 510 20.11 -29.28 -15.24
N GLY A 511 19.84 -30.50 -15.70
CA GLY A 511 19.68 -31.67 -14.80
C GLY A 511 20.94 -31.99 -13.99
N LYS A 512 22.16 -31.83 -14.59
CA LYS A 512 23.42 -31.96 -13.87
C LYS A 512 23.59 -30.83 -12.85
N LYS A 513 23.31 -29.59 -13.25
CA LYS A 513 23.45 -28.41 -12.39
C LYS A 513 22.53 -28.46 -11.18
N LEU A 514 21.29 -28.87 -11.34
CA LEU A 514 20.36 -29.05 -10.24
C LEU A 514 20.83 -30.11 -9.21
N ARG A 515 21.45 -31.20 -9.70
CA ARG A 515 22.05 -32.19 -8.78
C ARG A 515 23.26 -31.63 -8.01
N GLU A 516 24.07 -30.76 -8.64
CA GLU A 516 25.17 -30.07 -7.96
C GLU A 516 24.64 -29.10 -6.88
N LEU A 517 23.46 -28.51 -7.09
CA LEU A 517 22.85 -27.52 -6.24
C LEU A 517 21.75 -28.09 -5.31
N GLN A 518 21.79 -29.37 -4.97
CA GLN A 518 20.74 -30.09 -4.21
C GLN A 518 20.25 -29.36 -2.95
N ALA A 519 21.12 -28.62 -2.26
CA ALA A 519 20.78 -27.91 -1.03
C ALA A 519 20.19 -26.51 -1.25
N HIS A 520 20.08 -26.08 -2.51
CA HIS A 520 19.65 -24.71 -2.84
C HIS A 520 18.42 -24.69 -3.72
N LYS A 521 17.55 -23.69 -3.51
CA LYS A 521 16.43 -23.40 -4.40
C LYS A 521 16.94 -22.72 -5.66
N VAL A 522 16.43 -23.11 -6.82
CA VAL A 522 16.85 -22.60 -8.12
C VAL A 522 15.64 -22.09 -8.89
N LEU A 523 15.68 -20.84 -9.31
CA LEU A 523 14.70 -20.26 -10.23
C LEU A 523 15.19 -20.39 -11.65
N VAL A 524 14.37 -20.91 -12.56
CA VAL A 524 14.66 -21.02 -14.00
C VAL A 524 13.67 -20.15 -14.75
N ILE A 525 14.14 -19.18 -15.53
CA ILE A 525 13.28 -18.32 -16.34
C ILE A 525 13.54 -18.57 -17.83
N THR A 526 12.45 -18.67 -18.59
CA THR A 526 12.42 -18.84 -20.03
C THR A 526 11.41 -17.90 -20.68
N ALA A 527 11.54 -17.65 -21.98
CA ALA A 527 10.69 -16.70 -22.71
C ALA A 527 9.23 -17.15 -22.85
N SER A 528 8.93 -18.47 -22.85
CA SER A 528 7.57 -18.96 -23.13
C SER A 528 7.07 -19.95 -22.09
N ALA A 529 5.73 -20.00 -21.93
CA ALA A 529 5.03 -20.97 -21.10
C ALA A 529 5.26 -22.42 -21.59
N GLU A 530 5.26 -22.63 -22.89
CA GLU A 530 5.43 -23.94 -23.49
C GLU A 530 6.83 -24.50 -23.17
N THR A 531 7.87 -23.70 -23.36
CA THR A 531 9.25 -24.06 -22.99
C THR A 531 9.34 -24.37 -21.50
N ALA A 532 8.68 -23.58 -20.63
CA ALA A 532 8.67 -23.84 -19.17
C ALA A 532 8.03 -25.18 -18.82
N MET A 533 6.89 -25.51 -19.42
CA MET A 533 6.20 -26.79 -19.20
C MET A 533 7.04 -27.98 -19.72
N ASP A 534 7.66 -27.86 -20.87
CA ASP A 534 8.50 -28.89 -21.45
C ASP A 534 9.76 -29.15 -20.63
N ILE A 535 10.41 -28.10 -20.11
CA ILE A 535 11.54 -28.22 -19.17
C ILE A 535 11.10 -28.99 -17.92
N ALA A 536 9.97 -28.61 -17.32
CA ALA A 536 9.45 -29.27 -16.13
C ALA A 536 9.10 -30.75 -16.39
N TRP A 537 8.48 -31.04 -17.52
CA TRP A 537 8.20 -32.40 -17.95
C TRP A 537 9.49 -33.23 -18.11
N HIS A 538 10.51 -32.66 -18.76
CA HIS A 538 11.81 -33.32 -18.94
C HIS A 538 12.50 -33.60 -17.60
N LEU A 539 12.56 -32.61 -16.70
CA LEU A 539 13.17 -32.76 -15.38
C LEU A 539 12.50 -33.87 -14.58
N LYS A 540 11.17 -33.94 -14.60
CA LYS A 540 10.42 -34.98 -13.92
C LYS A 540 10.64 -36.37 -14.51
N ASN A 541 10.49 -36.50 -15.82
CA ASN A 541 10.45 -37.84 -16.46
C ASN A 541 11.83 -38.42 -16.80
N ARG A 542 12.85 -37.56 -17.04
CA ARG A 542 14.20 -37.98 -17.41
C ARG A 542 15.20 -37.90 -16.27
N ASN A 543 15.06 -36.87 -15.43
CA ASN A 543 16.01 -36.59 -14.34
C ASN A 543 15.51 -37.02 -12.96
N GLY A 544 14.21 -37.31 -12.83
CA GLY A 544 13.57 -37.63 -11.55
C GLY A 544 13.51 -36.43 -10.61
N ILE A 545 13.59 -35.20 -11.14
CA ILE A 545 13.56 -33.96 -10.37
C ILE A 545 12.14 -33.38 -10.47
N HIS A 546 11.46 -33.26 -9.31
CA HIS A 546 10.18 -32.56 -9.24
C HIS A 546 10.40 -31.04 -9.28
N SER A 547 9.71 -30.37 -10.20
CA SER A 547 9.71 -28.93 -10.37
C SER A 547 8.33 -28.35 -10.15
N ALA A 548 8.25 -27.19 -9.52
CA ALA A 548 7.09 -26.33 -9.63
C ALA A 548 7.14 -25.59 -10.98
N VAL A 549 5.97 -25.27 -11.54
CA VAL A 549 5.88 -24.54 -12.82
C VAL A 549 5.00 -23.31 -12.61
N PHE A 550 5.38 -22.21 -13.26
CA PHE A 550 4.71 -20.93 -13.10
C PHE A 550 4.62 -20.22 -14.46
N HIS A 551 3.42 -20.11 -15.01
CA HIS A 551 3.20 -19.49 -16.32
C HIS A 551 1.84 -18.79 -16.39
N GLU A 552 1.60 -17.99 -17.41
CA GLU A 552 0.42 -17.15 -17.61
C GLU A 552 -0.90 -17.93 -17.64
N GLY A 553 -0.90 -19.15 -18.13
CA GLY A 553 -2.09 -20.01 -18.23
C GLY A 553 -2.57 -20.61 -16.89
N LEU A 554 -1.84 -20.43 -15.79
CA LEU A 554 -2.24 -20.92 -14.48
C LEU A 554 -3.17 -19.92 -13.77
N SER A 555 -4.20 -20.43 -13.10
CA SER A 555 -5.02 -19.63 -12.19
C SER A 555 -4.20 -19.09 -10.99
N ILE A 556 -4.71 -18.07 -10.30
CA ILE A 556 -4.07 -17.48 -9.13
C ILE A 556 -3.80 -18.54 -8.04
N VAL A 557 -4.78 -19.41 -7.80
CA VAL A 557 -4.68 -20.49 -6.79
C VAL A 557 -3.59 -21.51 -7.16
N GLU A 558 -3.48 -21.86 -8.44
CA GLU A 558 -2.41 -22.77 -8.90
C GLU A 558 -1.04 -22.14 -8.81
N ARG A 559 -0.93 -20.85 -9.13
CA ARG A 559 0.31 -20.07 -8.94
C ARG A 559 0.71 -20.02 -7.47
N ASP A 560 -0.25 -19.81 -6.56
CA ASP A 560 -0.01 -19.80 -5.12
C ASP A 560 0.50 -21.15 -4.63
N ARG A 561 -0.12 -22.25 -5.06
CA ARG A 561 0.33 -23.60 -4.72
C ARG A 561 1.73 -23.90 -5.24
N ALA A 562 2.04 -23.50 -6.47
CA ALA A 562 3.37 -23.70 -7.05
C ALA A 562 4.43 -22.90 -6.29
N ALA A 563 4.14 -21.65 -5.92
CA ALA A 563 5.04 -20.81 -5.13
C ALA A 563 5.25 -21.34 -3.71
N ALA A 564 4.18 -21.77 -3.03
CA ALA A 564 4.25 -22.38 -1.70
C ALA A 564 5.05 -23.70 -1.74
N PHE A 565 4.82 -24.54 -2.76
CA PHE A 565 5.59 -25.77 -2.96
C PHE A 565 7.06 -25.49 -3.23
N PHE A 566 7.40 -24.40 -3.91
CA PHE A 566 8.80 -24.00 -4.10
C PHE A 566 9.41 -23.41 -2.83
N ALA A 567 8.64 -22.68 -2.03
CA ALA A 567 9.12 -22.07 -0.78
C ALA A 567 9.39 -23.10 0.32
N ASP A 568 8.65 -24.21 0.35
CA ASP A 568 8.83 -25.26 1.35
C ASP A 568 10.24 -25.88 1.26
N MET A 569 11.03 -25.74 2.34
CA MET A 569 12.42 -26.19 2.41
C MET A 569 12.54 -27.69 2.73
N GLU A 570 11.51 -28.32 3.31
CA GLU A 570 11.56 -29.72 3.74
C GLU A 570 11.00 -30.69 2.70
N THR A 571 9.81 -30.38 2.18
CA THR A 571 9.07 -31.28 1.27
C THR A 571 8.84 -30.70 -0.12
N GLY A 572 9.20 -29.43 -0.30
CA GLY A 572 8.94 -28.67 -1.51
C GLY A 572 9.89 -28.95 -2.68
N SER A 573 9.60 -28.33 -3.82
CA SER A 573 10.43 -28.49 -5.02
C SER A 573 11.76 -27.73 -4.88
N GLN A 574 12.84 -28.33 -5.40
CA GLN A 574 14.14 -27.67 -5.52
C GLN A 574 14.12 -26.54 -6.57
N VAL A 575 13.34 -26.72 -7.63
CA VAL A 575 13.34 -25.83 -8.78
C VAL A 575 11.94 -25.32 -9.09
N LEU A 576 11.87 -24.03 -9.42
CA LEU A 576 10.71 -23.39 -10.03
C LEU A 576 11.06 -22.98 -11.43
N VAL A 577 10.30 -23.45 -12.41
CA VAL A 577 10.45 -23.07 -13.82
C VAL A 577 9.36 -22.09 -14.20
N CYS A 578 9.75 -20.90 -14.65
CA CYS A 578 8.82 -19.81 -14.95
C CYS A 578 8.91 -19.37 -16.40
N SER A 579 7.76 -19.02 -17.00
CA SER A 579 7.74 -18.12 -18.15
C SER A 579 8.06 -16.68 -17.74
N GLU A 580 8.27 -15.80 -18.70
CA GLU A 580 8.56 -14.37 -18.46
C GLU A 580 7.49 -13.70 -17.59
N ILE A 581 6.24 -13.80 -18.03
CA ILE A 581 5.08 -13.24 -17.34
C ILE A 581 4.78 -14.00 -16.04
N GLY A 582 4.95 -15.31 -16.04
CA GLY A 582 4.69 -16.15 -14.89
C GLY A 582 5.52 -15.80 -13.65
N SER A 583 6.73 -15.26 -13.84
CA SER A 583 7.61 -14.91 -12.71
C SER A 583 7.22 -13.62 -12.00
N GLU A 584 6.32 -12.82 -12.54
CA GLU A 584 5.90 -11.53 -11.96
C GLU A 584 5.13 -11.69 -10.64
N GLY A 585 5.32 -10.77 -9.72
CA GLY A 585 4.50 -10.64 -8.52
C GLY A 585 4.90 -11.44 -7.29
N ARG A 586 5.97 -12.22 -7.33
CA ARG A 586 6.40 -13.05 -6.20
C ARG A 586 7.76 -12.65 -5.65
N ASN A 587 7.89 -12.85 -4.35
CA ASN A 587 9.15 -12.68 -3.64
C ASN A 587 9.80 -14.05 -3.44
N PHE A 588 10.95 -14.26 -4.06
CA PHE A 588 11.74 -15.49 -3.95
C PHE A 588 13.08 -15.23 -3.21
N GLN A 589 13.10 -14.34 -2.22
CA GLN A 589 14.33 -13.97 -1.48
C GLN A 589 15.03 -15.15 -0.78
N PHE A 590 14.34 -16.26 -0.55
CA PHE A 590 14.95 -17.50 -0.06
C PHE A 590 15.78 -18.23 -1.11
N ALA A 591 15.69 -17.85 -2.39
CA ALA A 591 16.49 -18.38 -3.50
C ALA A 591 17.56 -17.37 -3.92
N HIS A 592 18.75 -17.84 -4.27
CA HIS A 592 19.86 -17.00 -4.75
C HIS A 592 20.56 -17.58 -6.02
N HIS A 593 19.97 -18.61 -6.63
CA HIS A 593 20.40 -19.16 -7.90
C HIS A 593 19.34 -18.91 -8.97
N LEU A 594 19.71 -18.19 -10.03
CA LEU A 594 18.87 -17.92 -11.19
C LEU A 594 19.47 -18.53 -12.46
N VAL A 595 18.72 -19.34 -13.17
CA VAL A 595 19.06 -19.84 -14.50
C VAL A 595 18.29 -19.01 -15.53
N LEU A 596 18.99 -18.29 -16.38
CA LEU A 596 18.44 -17.62 -17.55
C LEU A 596 18.55 -18.59 -18.73
N PHE A 597 17.50 -19.39 -18.97
CA PHE A 597 17.51 -20.45 -19.97
C PHE A 597 17.65 -19.91 -21.40
N ASP A 598 17.09 -18.73 -21.61
CA ASP A 598 17.28 -17.85 -22.76
C ASP A 598 17.49 -16.41 -22.30
N LEU A 599 17.97 -15.55 -23.20
CA LEU A 599 18.20 -14.14 -22.94
C LEU A 599 17.19 -13.29 -23.72
N PRO A 600 16.51 -12.34 -23.07
CA PRO A 600 15.59 -11.42 -23.75
C PRO A 600 16.37 -10.46 -24.66
N LEU A 601 15.70 -9.95 -25.70
CA LEU A 601 16.29 -8.93 -26.58
C LEU A 601 16.38 -7.56 -25.90
N ASN A 602 15.43 -7.25 -25.01
CA ASN A 602 15.34 -5.98 -24.29
C ASN A 602 16.09 -6.05 -22.97
N PRO A 603 17.05 -5.11 -22.68
CA PRO A 603 17.77 -5.05 -21.42
C PRO A 603 16.87 -4.87 -20.18
N ASP A 604 15.75 -4.17 -20.30
CA ASP A 604 14.84 -3.97 -19.17
C ASP A 604 14.19 -5.28 -18.72
N LEU A 605 13.85 -6.17 -19.65
CA LEU A 605 13.37 -7.51 -19.33
C LEU A 605 14.44 -8.35 -18.62
N LEU A 606 15.70 -8.20 -18.99
CA LEU A 606 16.81 -8.88 -18.29
C LEU A 606 16.89 -8.37 -16.83
N GLU A 607 16.84 -7.06 -16.61
CA GLU A 607 16.82 -6.48 -15.25
C GLU A 607 15.59 -6.94 -14.48
N GLN A 608 14.42 -7.04 -15.10
CA GLN A 608 13.22 -7.56 -14.44
C GLN A 608 13.39 -9.03 -14.04
N ARG A 609 13.95 -9.89 -14.90
CA ARG A 609 14.25 -11.30 -14.59
C ARG A 609 15.20 -11.42 -13.40
N ILE A 610 16.29 -10.66 -13.40
CA ILE A 610 17.27 -10.66 -12.31
C ILE A 610 16.64 -10.09 -11.03
N GLY A 611 15.82 -9.06 -11.14
CA GLY A 611 15.09 -8.41 -10.06
C GLY A 611 14.10 -9.31 -9.31
N ARG A 612 13.81 -10.52 -9.79
CA ARG A 612 13.03 -11.51 -9.04
C ARG A 612 13.76 -12.00 -7.80
N LEU A 613 15.07 -12.10 -7.83
CA LEU A 613 15.91 -12.49 -6.70
C LEU A 613 16.70 -11.31 -6.12
N ASP A 614 17.08 -10.36 -6.95
CA ASP A 614 17.92 -9.23 -6.61
C ASP A 614 17.08 -8.07 -6.02
N ARG A 615 16.76 -8.20 -4.75
CA ARG A 615 15.94 -7.25 -4.01
C ARG A 615 16.65 -6.82 -2.73
N ILE A 616 16.27 -5.65 -2.26
CA ILE A 616 16.74 -5.14 -0.96
C ILE A 616 16.36 -6.11 0.17
N GLY A 617 17.33 -6.40 1.05
CA GLY A 617 17.15 -7.38 2.14
C GLY A 617 17.62 -8.80 1.82
N GLN A 618 17.99 -9.10 0.57
CA GLN A 618 18.66 -10.36 0.22
C GLN A 618 20.10 -10.35 0.75
N SER A 619 20.44 -11.35 1.57
CA SER A 619 21.77 -11.46 2.20
C SER A 619 22.80 -12.24 1.37
N GLU A 620 22.30 -13.13 0.49
CA GLU A 620 23.16 -14.03 -0.29
C GLU A 620 23.49 -13.44 -1.67
N THR A 621 24.71 -13.68 -2.14
CA THR A 621 25.13 -13.30 -3.52
C THR A 621 24.25 -13.99 -4.54
N ILE A 622 23.66 -13.25 -5.47
CA ILE A 622 22.87 -13.80 -6.57
C ILE A 622 23.79 -14.42 -7.61
N LYS A 623 23.56 -15.69 -7.89
CA LYS A 623 24.35 -16.47 -8.86
C LYS A 623 23.52 -16.68 -10.12
N LEU A 624 23.93 -15.98 -11.19
CA LEU A 624 23.28 -16.04 -12.50
C LEU A 624 23.96 -17.12 -13.34
N HIS A 625 23.18 -18.10 -13.80
CA HIS A 625 23.64 -19.19 -14.66
C HIS A 625 23.08 -19.01 -16.07
N VAL A 626 23.95 -18.80 -17.05
CA VAL A 626 23.59 -18.50 -18.44
C VAL A 626 24.12 -19.59 -19.37
N PRO A 627 23.34 -20.64 -19.67
CA PRO A 627 23.67 -21.58 -20.74
C PRO A 627 23.41 -20.90 -22.10
N TYR A 628 24.30 -21.10 -23.08
CA TYR A 628 24.15 -20.55 -24.40
C TYR A 628 24.80 -21.44 -25.45
N PHE A 629 24.32 -21.40 -26.67
CA PHE A 629 24.94 -22.13 -27.81
C PHE A 629 26.05 -21.30 -28.41
N GLU A 630 27.21 -21.96 -28.65
CA GLU A 630 28.33 -21.37 -29.34
C GLU A 630 28.00 -21.11 -30.81
N HIS A 631 28.57 -20.05 -31.37
CA HIS A 631 28.37 -19.65 -32.78
C HIS A 631 26.90 -19.39 -33.16
N SER A 632 26.08 -18.96 -32.20
CA SER A 632 24.66 -18.69 -32.39
C SER A 632 24.30 -17.25 -31.95
N ALA A 633 23.06 -16.86 -32.20
CA ALA A 633 22.50 -15.61 -31.75
C ALA A 633 22.55 -15.49 -30.21
N GLN A 634 22.41 -16.60 -29.47
CA GLN A 634 22.52 -16.60 -28.03
C GLN A 634 23.92 -16.21 -27.54
N GLN A 635 24.99 -16.63 -28.22
CA GLN A 635 26.36 -16.19 -27.91
C GLN A 635 26.52 -14.68 -28.13
N VAL A 636 25.99 -14.15 -29.23
CA VAL A 636 26.03 -12.71 -29.53
C VAL A 636 25.37 -11.93 -28.40
N MET A 637 24.15 -12.35 -27.97
CA MET A 637 23.40 -11.70 -26.95
C MET A 637 24.09 -11.78 -25.56
N MET A 638 24.61 -12.96 -25.20
CA MET A 638 25.36 -13.17 -23.97
C MET A 638 26.59 -12.26 -23.91
N ARG A 639 27.39 -12.21 -24.98
CA ARG A 639 28.57 -11.35 -25.05
C ARG A 639 28.22 -9.88 -25.01
N TRP A 640 27.15 -9.46 -25.68
CA TRP A 640 26.69 -8.07 -25.67
C TRP A 640 26.29 -7.62 -24.28
N TYR A 641 25.47 -8.42 -23.55
CA TYR A 641 25.10 -8.12 -22.17
C TYR A 641 26.31 -8.13 -21.22
N HIS A 642 27.19 -9.13 -21.34
CA HIS A 642 28.31 -9.30 -20.42
C HIS A 642 29.44 -8.30 -20.65
N GLN A 643 29.86 -8.13 -21.92
CA GLN A 643 31.05 -7.35 -22.27
C GLN A 643 30.75 -5.88 -22.58
N ALA A 644 29.62 -5.58 -23.23
CA ALA A 644 29.30 -4.20 -23.57
C ALA A 644 28.54 -3.45 -22.46
N LEU A 645 27.52 -4.08 -21.86
CA LEU A 645 26.64 -3.45 -20.90
C LEU A 645 26.97 -3.81 -19.44
N GLN A 646 27.72 -4.89 -19.18
CA GLN A 646 27.97 -5.46 -17.87
C GLN A 646 26.70 -5.73 -17.05
N ALA A 647 25.57 -6.01 -17.75
CA ALA A 647 24.22 -6.05 -17.21
C ALA A 647 23.95 -7.26 -16.27
N PHE A 648 24.82 -8.25 -16.22
CA PHE A 648 24.68 -9.37 -15.29
C PHE A 648 25.20 -9.04 -13.87
N GLU A 649 26.30 -8.31 -13.79
CA GLU A 649 26.97 -8.03 -12.51
C GLU A 649 26.58 -6.68 -11.91
N HIS A 650 26.16 -5.74 -12.78
CA HIS A 650 25.73 -4.40 -12.40
C HIS A 650 24.33 -4.10 -12.96
N THR A 651 23.63 -3.21 -12.31
CA THR A 651 22.41 -2.64 -12.89
C THR A 651 22.73 -1.82 -14.13
N CYS A 652 21.85 -1.85 -15.11
CA CYS A 652 22.11 -1.26 -16.42
C CYS A 652 21.11 -0.11 -16.74
N PRO A 653 21.17 1.03 -16.02
CA PRO A 653 20.17 2.10 -16.17
C PRO A 653 20.16 2.74 -17.56
N ALA A 654 21.29 2.76 -18.29
CA ALA A 654 21.37 3.24 -19.66
C ALA A 654 21.13 2.14 -20.72
N GLY A 655 20.84 0.92 -20.30
CA GLY A 655 20.78 -0.26 -21.18
C GLY A 655 19.79 -0.11 -22.34
N TYR A 656 18.55 0.31 -22.03
CA TYR A 656 17.53 0.51 -23.06
C TYR A 656 17.90 1.63 -24.05
N SER A 657 18.46 2.73 -23.57
CA SER A 657 18.86 3.86 -24.41
C SER A 657 19.99 3.49 -25.37
N VAL A 658 20.92 2.64 -24.92
CA VAL A 658 21.96 2.06 -25.79
C VAL A 658 21.33 1.10 -26.78
N PHE A 659 20.47 0.17 -26.32
CA PHE A 659 19.74 -0.77 -27.17
C PHE A 659 18.98 -0.07 -28.29
N ALA A 660 18.22 0.98 -28.00
CA ALA A 660 17.45 1.71 -28.98
C ALA A 660 18.32 2.26 -30.12
N LYS A 661 19.54 2.75 -29.80
CA LYS A 661 20.49 3.29 -30.79
C LYS A 661 21.19 2.21 -31.61
N VAL A 662 21.55 1.09 -30.98
CA VAL A 662 22.32 0.02 -31.67
C VAL A 662 21.46 -1.12 -32.18
N LYS A 663 20.12 -1.07 -31.95
CA LYS A 663 19.17 -2.14 -32.35
C LYS A 663 19.34 -2.65 -33.76
N PRO A 664 19.48 -1.81 -34.80
CA PRO A 664 19.68 -2.34 -36.20
C PRO A 664 20.96 -3.16 -36.35
N ALA A 665 22.08 -2.68 -35.73
CA ALA A 665 23.37 -3.40 -35.78
C ALA A 665 23.30 -4.71 -34.95
N LEU A 666 22.67 -4.69 -33.80
CA LEU A 666 22.45 -5.88 -32.98
C LEU A 666 21.62 -6.93 -33.71
N LEU A 667 20.49 -6.54 -34.32
CA LEU A 667 19.66 -7.46 -35.08
C LEU A 667 20.42 -8.09 -36.25
N THR A 668 21.31 -7.34 -36.93
CA THR A 668 22.19 -7.87 -37.97
C THR A 668 23.19 -8.87 -37.39
N ALA A 669 23.83 -8.55 -36.28
CA ALA A 669 24.78 -9.46 -35.62
C ALA A 669 24.14 -10.77 -35.16
N LEU A 670 22.86 -10.74 -34.72
CA LEU A 670 22.11 -11.96 -34.38
C LEU A 670 21.89 -12.87 -35.58
N GLN A 671 21.74 -12.32 -36.79
CA GLN A 671 21.58 -13.06 -38.02
C GLN A 671 22.91 -13.61 -38.59
N THR A 672 24.04 -12.94 -38.29
CA THR A 672 25.39 -13.32 -38.75
C THR A 672 26.34 -13.58 -37.56
N PRO A 673 26.02 -14.54 -36.68
CA PRO A 673 26.77 -14.75 -35.42
C PRO A 673 28.23 -15.20 -35.65
N GLN A 674 28.60 -15.59 -36.86
CA GLN A 674 29.94 -16.04 -37.25
C GLN A 674 30.87 -14.88 -37.64
N GLU A 675 30.37 -13.67 -37.85
CA GLU A 675 31.15 -12.49 -38.20
C GLU A 675 31.78 -11.86 -36.96
N ALA A 676 32.92 -12.39 -36.54
CA ALA A 676 33.61 -11.95 -35.32
C ALA A 676 33.95 -10.45 -35.30
N THR A 677 34.34 -9.86 -36.41
CA THR A 677 34.69 -8.43 -36.52
C THR A 677 33.48 -7.52 -36.28
N ALA A 678 32.34 -7.87 -36.90
CA ALA A 678 31.11 -7.09 -36.71
C ALA A 678 30.59 -7.14 -35.26
N LEU A 679 30.77 -8.29 -34.61
CA LEU A 679 30.43 -8.44 -33.19
C LEU A 679 31.36 -7.61 -32.26
N GLU A 680 32.68 -7.63 -32.51
CA GLU A 680 33.63 -6.84 -31.71
C GLU A 680 33.39 -5.33 -31.87
N ASP A 681 33.11 -4.89 -33.12
CA ASP A 681 32.76 -3.48 -33.41
C ASP A 681 31.45 -3.08 -32.69
N LEU A 682 30.43 -3.95 -32.69
CA LEU A 682 29.18 -3.74 -31.97
C LEU A 682 29.41 -3.61 -30.44
N ILE A 683 30.18 -4.52 -29.84
CA ILE A 683 30.51 -4.54 -28.42
C ILE A 683 31.24 -3.24 -28.03
N SER A 684 32.30 -2.88 -28.80
CA SER A 684 33.09 -1.69 -28.56
C SER A 684 32.26 -0.40 -28.63
N ASN A 685 31.43 -0.29 -29.68
CA ASN A 685 30.54 0.86 -29.86
C ASN A 685 29.49 0.94 -28.78
N SER A 686 28.86 -0.19 -28.44
CA SER A 686 27.86 -0.24 -27.37
C SER A 686 28.44 0.11 -26.00
N SER A 687 29.67 -0.37 -25.69
CA SER A 687 30.36 -0.06 -24.45
C SER A 687 30.71 1.44 -24.34
N ALA A 688 31.20 2.04 -25.45
CA ALA A 688 31.47 3.48 -25.48
C ALA A 688 30.21 4.31 -25.28
N LEU A 689 29.12 3.96 -25.94
CA LEU A 689 27.81 4.61 -25.77
C LEU A 689 27.27 4.44 -24.36
N TYR A 690 27.43 3.25 -23.77
CA TYR A 690 26.99 2.98 -22.39
C TYR A 690 27.73 3.86 -21.39
N ASN A 691 29.04 3.97 -21.51
CA ASN A 691 29.85 4.81 -20.65
C ASN A 691 29.48 6.31 -20.79
N GLU A 692 29.31 6.79 -22.03
CA GLU A 692 28.90 8.17 -22.31
C GLU A 692 27.54 8.47 -21.68
N MET A 693 26.56 7.58 -21.89
CA MET A 693 25.22 7.78 -21.36
C MET A 693 25.13 7.62 -19.84
N SER A 694 25.88 6.67 -19.29
CA SER A 694 25.95 6.47 -17.83
C SER A 694 26.59 7.68 -17.16
N GLU A 695 27.69 8.23 -17.74
CA GLU A 695 28.26 9.47 -17.24
C GLU A 695 27.31 10.67 -17.36
N ALA A 696 26.54 10.77 -18.45
CA ALA A 696 25.55 11.81 -18.63
C ALA A 696 24.42 11.73 -17.57
N LEU A 697 23.96 10.50 -17.25
CA LEU A 697 23.02 10.26 -16.16
C LEU A 697 23.61 10.64 -14.79
N HIS A 698 24.92 10.45 -14.59
CA HIS A 698 25.58 10.80 -13.33
C HIS A 698 25.93 12.30 -13.17
N ARG A 699 26.04 13.05 -14.26
CA ARG A 699 26.48 14.45 -14.29
C ARG A 699 25.39 15.48 -14.12
N GLY A 700 24.26 15.20 -13.68
CA GLY A 700 23.26 16.27 -13.67
C GLY A 700 22.19 16.12 -12.61
N ARG A 701 20.97 16.37 -13.01
CA ARG A 701 19.74 16.43 -12.22
C ARG A 701 19.54 15.26 -11.25
N ASP A 702 20.16 14.11 -11.49
CA ASP A 702 19.95 12.88 -10.74
C ASP A 702 20.40 12.96 -9.28
N ARG A 703 21.56 13.55 -8.97
CA ARG A 703 22.03 13.69 -7.58
C ARG A 703 21.14 14.59 -6.73
N LEU A 704 20.58 15.63 -7.33
CA LEU A 704 19.63 16.51 -6.66
C LEU A 704 18.30 15.80 -6.39
N LEU A 705 17.84 15.00 -7.36
CA LEU A 705 16.65 14.20 -7.22
C LEU A 705 16.82 13.13 -6.14
N GLU A 706 17.98 12.46 -6.10
CA GLU A 706 18.30 11.48 -5.07
C GLU A 706 18.33 12.10 -3.67
N PHE A 707 18.96 13.25 -3.51
CA PHE A 707 19.00 13.95 -2.23
C PHE A 707 17.60 14.40 -1.76
N ASN A 708 16.76 14.87 -2.69
CA ASN A 708 15.38 15.24 -2.41
C ASN A 708 14.51 14.04 -2.10
N SER A 709 14.81 12.88 -2.70
CA SER A 709 13.98 11.70 -2.62
C SER A 709 14.08 10.97 -1.29
N CYS A 710 15.19 11.14 -0.55
CA CYS A 710 15.34 10.53 0.77
C CYS A 710 16.28 11.32 1.68
N ARG A 711 15.71 12.05 2.64
CA ARG A 711 16.47 12.67 3.75
C ARG A 711 16.82 11.59 4.75
N MET A 712 18.01 11.01 4.63
CA MET A 712 18.43 9.82 5.38
C MET A 712 18.34 9.95 6.91
N HIS A 713 18.52 11.15 7.47
CA HIS A 713 18.39 11.35 8.93
C HIS A 713 16.91 11.22 9.38
N VAL A 714 15.96 11.79 8.60
CA VAL A 714 14.52 11.64 8.86
C VAL A 714 14.10 10.18 8.66
N ALA A 715 14.54 9.57 7.55
CA ALA A 715 14.23 8.18 7.22
C ALA A 715 14.68 7.20 8.33
N ARG A 716 15.87 7.43 8.91
CA ARG A 716 16.36 6.61 10.03
C ARG A 716 15.54 6.84 11.30
N ALA A 717 15.20 8.10 11.61
CA ALA A 717 14.38 8.41 12.77
C ALA A 717 12.97 7.78 12.66
N LEU A 718 12.36 7.78 11.49
CA LEU A 718 11.08 7.09 11.22
C LEU A 718 11.21 5.59 11.42
N LYS A 719 12.29 4.98 10.89
CA LYS A 719 12.55 3.54 11.09
C LYS A 719 12.74 3.19 12.56
N GLU A 720 13.49 3.97 13.33
CA GLU A 720 13.68 3.75 14.76
C GLU A 720 12.37 3.83 15.54
N LYS A 721 11.52 4.82 15.24
CA LYS A 721 10.18 4.91 15.84
C LYS A 721 9.31 3.71 15.45
N ALA A 722 9.38 3.24 14.21
CA ALA A 722 8.65 2.05 13.75
C ALA A 722 9.10 0.79 14.49
N LEU A 723 10.41 0.59 14.66
CA LEU A 723 10.95 -0.53 15.44
C LEU A 723 10.54 -0.46 16.92
N GLN A 724 10.45 0.74 17.50
CA GLN A 724 9.93 0.92 18.86
C GLN A 724 8.44 0.57 18.95
N ALA A 725 7.66 0.88 17.92
CA ALA A 725 6.24 0.51 17.85
C ALA A 725 6.05 -1.01 17.71
N ASP A 726 6.89 -1.68 16.90
CA ASP A 726 6.87 -3.15 16.76
C ASP A 726 7.26 -3.87 18.06
N ALA A 727 8.16 -3.30 18.85
CA ALA A 727 8.58 -3.87 20.14
C ALA A 727 7.54 -3.68 21.27
N ASP A 728 6.43 -3.02 21.01
CA ASP A 728 5.43 -2.69 22.01
C ASP A 728 4.39 -3.80 22.17
N SER A 729 4.42 -4.51 23.28
CA SER A 729 3.50 -5.61 23.60
C SER A 729 2.08 -5.18 24.00
N ARG A 730 1.75 -3.88 23.98
CA ARG A 730 0.42 -3.40 24.40
C ARG A 730 -0.70 -3.93 23.51
N LEU A 731 -0.46 -4.13 22.22
CA LEU A 731 -1.46 -4.71 21.33
C LEU A 731 -1.78 -6.15 21.70
N GLU A 732 -0.76 -6.99 21.92
CA GLU A 732 -0.93 -8.38 22.32
C GLU A 732 -1.76 -8.48 23.61
N LEU A 733 -1.39 -7.73 24.65
CA LEU A 733 -2.13 -7.66 25.92
C LEU A 733 -3.56 -7.13 25.77
N TYR A 734 -3.78 -6.21 24.84
CA TYR A 734 -5.11 -5.68 24.54
C TYR A 734 -5.97 -6.73 23.85
N MET A 735 -5.44 -7.40 22.81
CA MET A 735 -6.18 -8.42 22.07
C MET A 735 -6.46 -9.66 22.91
N GLU A 736 -5.55 -10.08 23.79
CA GLU A 736 -5.79 -11.13 24.75
C GLU A 736 -7.04 -10.84 25.60
N ARG A 737 -7.17 -9.61 26.10
CA ARG A 737 -8.36 -9.20 26.86
C ARG A 737 -9.63 -9.10 26.02
N VAL A 738 -9.50 -8.65 24.77
CA VAL A 738 -10.61 -8.67 23.81
C VAL A 738 -11.07 -10.10 23.61
N PHE A 739 -10.16 -11.01 23.30
CA PHE A 739 -10.46 -12.42 23.08
C PHE A 739 -11.15 -13.05 24.31
N ASP A 740 -10.60 -12.83 25.50
CA ASP A 740 -11.22 -13.26 26.77
C ASP A 740 -12.66 -12.74 26.99
N CYS A 741 -12.88 -11.47 26.63
CA CYS A 741 -14.20 -10.84 26.81
C CYS A 741 -15.23 -11.34 25.80
N PHE A 742 -14.82 -11.66 24.58
CA PHE A 742 -15.72 -12.03 23.51
C PHE A 742 -15.78 -13.55 23.22
N GLY A 743 -15.03 -14.36 23.97
CA GLY A 743 -15.12 -15.83 23.89
C GLY A 743 -14.32 -16.40 22.71
N VAL A 744 -13.19 -15.83 22.43
CA VAL A 744 -12.18 -16.39 21.50
C VAL A 744 -11.10 -17.07 22.32
N ASP A 745 -10.79 -18.30 21.99
CA ASP A 745 -9.70 -19.05 22.62
C ASP A 745 -8.37 -18.82 21.89
N THR A 746 -7.26 -18.86 22.64
CA THR A 746 -5.93 -18.61 22.09
C THR A 746 -4.97 -19.72 22.52
N GLU A 747 -4.39 -20.41 21.55
CA GLU A 747 -3.40 -21.47 21.77
C GLU A 747 -2.06 -21.09 21.14
N ILE A 748 -0.95 -21.44 21.79
CA ILE A 748 0.41 -21.24 21.24
C ILE A 748 0.63 -22.29 20.13
N HIS A 749 0.88 -21.86 18.92
CA HIS A 749 1.21 -22.73 17.78
C HIS A 749 2.72 -22.97 17.68
N SER A 750 3.50 -21.92 17.67
CA SER A 750 4.97 -21.94 17.58
C SER A 750 5.55 -20.65 18.18
N GLU A 751 6.84 -20.43 18.08
CA GLU A 751 7.48 -19.20 18.53
C GLU A 751 6.84 -17.99 17.79
N ASN A 752 6.31 -17.04 18.56
CA ASN A 752 5.59 -15.82 18.08
C ASN A 752 4.32 -16.08 17.25
N CYS A 753 3.80 -17.31 17.20
CA CYS A 753 2.57 -17.64 16.50
C CYS A 753 1.53 -18.23 17.43
N PHE A 754 0.28 -17.80 17.26
CA PHE A 754 -0.87 -18.23 18.04
C PHE A 754 -1.98 -18.70 17.10
N ILE A 755 -2.74 -19.71 17.51
CA ILE A 755 -4.01 -20.08 16.86
C ILE A 755 -5.12 -19.49 17.69
N ILE A 756 -6.04 -18.77 17.04
CA ILE A 756 -7.26 -18.27 17.63
C ILE A 756 -8.46 -19.01 17.07
N THR A 757 -9.36 -19.43 17.96
CA THR A 757 -10.56 -20.22 17.60
C THR A 757 -11.81 -19.69 18.31
N PRO A 758 -12.98 -19.74 17.66
CA PRO A 758 -14.25 -19.41 18.31
C PRO A 758 -14.61 -20.44 19.38
N THR A 759 -15.13 -20.00 20.52
CA THR A 759 -15.62 -20.90 21.58
C THR A 759 -17.15 -20.98 21.59
N GLU A 760 -17.71 -21.99 22.28
CA GLU A 760 -19.16 -22.11 22.53
C GLU A 760 -19.74 -20.93 23.34
N HIS A 761 -18.91 -20.14 23.97
CA HIS A 761 -19.31 -18.97 24.77
C HIS A 761 -19.40 -17.69 23.93
N MET A 762 -19.01 -17.73 22.67
CA MET A 762 -19.10 -16.60 21.75
C MET A 762 -20.57 -16.34 21.42
N THR A 763 -21.07 -15.18 21.80
CA THR A 763 -22.47 -14.79 21.56
C THR A 763 -22.72 -14.21 20.19
N ASN A 764 -21.73 -13.54 19.62
CA ASN A 764 -21.74 -12.98 18.26
C ASN A 764 -20.45 -13.36 17.53
N PRO A 765 -20.48 -13.58 16.21
CA PRO A 765 -19.27 -13.85 15.44
C PRO A 765 -18.22 -12.74 15.66
N PHE A 766 -16.98 -13.17 15.95
CA PHE A 766 -15.89 -12.23 16.09
C PHE A 766 -15.42 -11.76 14.69
N PRO A 767 -15.23 -10.46 14.47
CA PRO A 767 -14.90 -9.94 13.15
C PRO A 767 -13.64 -10.60 12.57
N PHE A 768 -13.68 -10.98 11.30
CA PHE A 768 -12.58 -11.59 10.55
C PHE A 768 -12.04 -12.91 11.13
N LEU A 769 -12.70 -13.51 12.12
CA LEU A 769 -12.35 -14.84 12.64
C LEU A 769 -13.05 -15.92 11.82
N ALA A 770 -12.28 -16.84 11.25
CA ALA A 770 -12.82 -17.99 10.53
C ALA A 770 -13.44 -19.01 11.50
N GLU A 771 -14.44 -19.77 11.04
CA GLU A 771 -15.10 -20.82 11.86
C GLU A 771 -14.13 -21.90 12.33
N ASP A 772 -13.14 -22.25 11.48
CA ASP A 772 -12.11 -23.24 11.80
C ASP A 772 -10.91 -22.66 12.55
N GLY A 773 -10.96 -21.35 12.91
CA GLY A 773 -9.86 -20.64 13.53
C GLY A 773 -8.86 -20.12 12.51
N MET A 774 -7.83 -19.42 13.00
CA MET A 774 -6.77 -18.86 12.17
C MET A 774 -5.46 -18.68 12.96
N THR A 775 -4.34 -18.69 12.25
CA THR A 775 -3.03 -18.41 12.82
C THR A 775 -2.73 -16.92 12.77
N ILE A 776 -2.29 -16.37 13.90
CA ILE A 776 -1.93 -14.96 14.03
C ILE A 776 -0.51 -14.80 14.55
N THR A 777 0.11 -13.66 14.28
CA THR A 777 1.36 -13.23 14.87
C THR A 777 1.37 -11.73 15.12
N TYR A 778 2.09 -11.30 16.15
CA TYR A 778 2.35 -9.88 16.44
C TYR A 778 3.77 -9.48 16.03
N ASP A 779 4.58 -10.44 15.58
CA ASP A 779 5.97 -10.25 15.19
C ASP A 779 6.11 -10.09 13.69
N ARG A 780 6.76 -8.98 13.26
CA ARG A 780 6.92 -8.63 11.83
C ARG A 780 7.80 -9.64 11.08
N ASP A 781 8.89 -10.08 11.68
CA ASP A 781 9.83 -10.98 11.01
C ASP A 781 9.20 -12.36 10.80
N THR A 782 8.43 -12.82 11.78
CA THR A 782 7.60 -14.02 11.67
C THR A 782 6.55 -13.86 10.58
N ALA A 783 5.84 -12.73 10.55
CA ALA A 783 4.84 -12.44 9.51
C ALA A 783 5.44 -12.42 8.10
N LEU A 784 6.64 -11.89 7.93
CA LEU A 784 7.32 -11.83 6.64
C LEU A 784 7.81 -13.19 6.16
N SER A 785 8.16 -14.09 7.08
CA SER A 785 8.69 -15.44 6.78
C SER A 785 7.60 -16.50 6.68
N PHE A 786 6.47 -16.34 7.38
CA PHE A 786 5.38 -17.30 7.43
C PHE A 786 4.10 -16.70 6.85
N GLU A 787 3.83 -16.97 5.58
CA GLU A 787 2.74 -16.34 4.81
C GLU A 787 1.33 -16.65 5.35
N ASP A 788 1.12 -17.78 6.00
CA ASP A 788 -0.18 -18.20 6.51
C ASP A 788 -0.57 -17.53 7.84
N ALA A 789 0.38 -16.90 8.53
CA ALA A 789 0.09 -16.17 9.75
C ALA A 789 -0.41 -14.76 9.44
N HIS A 790 -1.55 -14.38 10.00
CA HIS A 790 -2.07 -13.02 9.92
C HIS A 790 -1.28 -12.10 10.85
N TYR A 791 -0.72 -11.03 10.31
CA TYR A 791 0.05 -10.04 11.05
C TYR A 791 -0.88 -9.06 11.76
N LEU A 792 -1.09 -9.24 13.06
CA LEU A 792 -1.92 -8.35 13.85
C LEU A 792 -1.13 -7.10 14.27
N THR A 793 -1.57 -5.96 13.82
CA THR A 793 -1.12 -4.64 14.21
C THR A 793 -2.33 -3.79 14.60
N TRP A 794 -2.13 -2.61 15.18
CA TRP A 794 -3.22 -1.69 15.47
C TRP A 794 -4.04 -1.28 14.23
N GLU A 795 -3.47 -1.45 13.05
CA GLU A 795 -4.05 -1.11 11.76
C GLU A 795 -4.75 -2.29 11.08
N HIS A 796 -4.57 -3.51 11.61
CA HIS A 796 -5.16 -4.72 11.03
C HIS A 796 -6.69 -4.67 11.09
N PRO A 797 -7.43 -5.08 10.03
CA PRO A 797 -8.89 -5.03 9.99
C PRO A 797 -9.59 -5.67 11.19
N MET A 798 -9.12 -6.83 11.65
CA MET A 798 -9.63 -7.51 12.85
C MET A 798 -9.49 -6.66 14.11
N VAL A 799 -8.34 -6.02 14.31
CA VAL A 799 -8.06 -5.18 15.48
C VAL A 799 -8.92 -3.91 15.44
N ARG A 800 -9.03 -3.29 14.27
CA ARG A 800 -9.91 -2.12 14.08
C ARG A 800 -11.36 -2.47 14.33
N ALA A 801 -11.85 -3.55 13.76
CA ALA A 801 -13.22 -4.01 14.01
C ALA A 801 -13.46 -4.37 15.48
N ALA A 802 -12.48 -4.93 16.19
CA ALA A 802 -12.55 -5.16 17.62
C ALA A 802 -12.62 -3.84 18.43
N ILE A 803 -11.82 -2.85 18.05
CA ILE A 803 -11.87 -1.48 18.60
C ILE A 803 -13.26 -0.88 18.40
N ASP A 804 -13.81 -0.96 17.19
CA ASP A 804 -15.14 -0.46 16.85
C ASP A 804 -16.21 -1.20 17.64
N MET A 805 -16.13 -2.52 17.73
CA MET A 805 -17.05 -3.33 18.49
C MET A 805 -17.09 -2.95 19.99
N VAL A 806 -15.93 -2.65 20.59
CA VAL A 806 -15.85 -2.20 21.99
C VAL A 806 -16.35 -0.76 22.13
N SER A 807 -16.00 0.14 21.20
CA SER A 807 -16.32 1.56 21.29
C SER A 807 -17.80 1.85 21.01
N THR A 808 -18.44 1.11 20.12
CA THR A 808 -19.85 1.27 19.74
C THR A 808 -20.82 0.52 20.66
N ASN A 809 -20.37 -0.57 21.30
CA ASN A 809 -21.19 -1.35 22.20
C ASN A 809 -21.50 -0.55 23.49
N GLU A 810 -22.64 -0.79 24.12
CA GLU A 810 -23.00 -0.21 25.43
C GLU A 810 -22.27 -0.86 26.62
N THR A 811 -21.78 -2.08 26.43
CA THR A 811 -21.08 -2.84 27.47
C THR A 811 -19.78 -2.13 27.86
N GLY A 812 -19.60 -1.99 29.17
CA GLY A 812 -18.46 -1.29 29.74
C GLY A 812 -18.63 0.23 29.87
N ASN A 813 -19.78 0.81 29.44
CA ASN A 813 -20.04 2.24 29.65
C ASN A 813 -20.21 2.61 31.13
N THR A 814 -20.66 1.68 31.96
CA THR A 814 -20.84 1.87 33.37
C THR A 814 -20.43 0.66 34.19
N ALA A 815 -19.49 0.84 35.10
CA ALA A 815 -19.08 -0.20 36.04
C ALA A 815 -19.00 0.37 37.46
N LEU A 816 -19.14 -0.49 38.44
CA LEU A 816 -18.88 -0.18 39.85
C LEU A 816 -17.97 -1.25 40.43
N THR A 817 -16.90 -0.79 41.07
CA THR A 817 -15.89 -1.67 41.70
C THR A 817 -15.58 -1.16 43.11
N ALA A 818 -15.19 -2.05 44.00
CA ALA A 818 -14.64 -1.69 45.30
C ALA A 818 -13.11 -1.60 45.23
N ILE A 819 -12.55 -0.56 45.79
CA ILE A 819 -11.11 -0.39 45.90
C ILE A 819 -10.65 -0.23 47.34
N LYS A 820 -9.52 -0.84 47.67
CA LYS A 820 -8.84 -0.60 48.94
C LYS A 820 -7.72 0.41 48.73
N PHE A 821 -8.02 1.67 49.00
CA PHE A 821 -7.08 2.76 48.73
C PHE A 821 -6.79 3.55 50.02
N ARG A 822 -5.52 3.71 50.37
CA ARG A 822 -5.13 4.40 51.63
C ARG A 822 -5.46 5.90 51.60
N ALA A 823 -5.61 6.49 50.44
CA ALA A 823 -5.85 7.91 50.25
C ALA A 823 -7.32 8.32 50.39
N ALA A 824 -8.27 7.38 50.41
CA ALA A 824 -9.70 7.64 50.53
C ALA A 824 -10.28 7.00 51.79
N PRO A 825 -11.12 7.72 52.58
CA PRO A 825 -11.83 7.15 53.72
C PRO A 825 -12.74 6.00 53.31
N ALA A 826 -12.90 5.00 54.20
CA ALA A 826 -13.83 3.90 53.93
C ALA A 826 -15.28 4.42 53.73
N GLY A 827 -15.94 3.96 52.68
CA GLY A 827 -17.30 4.34 52.29
C GLY A 827 -17.40 5.63 51.46
N SER A 828 -16.29 6.26 51.06
CA SER A 828 -16.27 7.33 50.05
C SER A 828 -16.43 6.77 48.65
N ILE A 829 -16.97 7.57 47.75
CA ILE A 829 -17.09 7.28 46.31
C ILE A 829 -16.11 8.13 45.54
N LEU A 830 -15.48 7.48 44.55
CA LEU A 830 -14.77 8.15 43.48
C LEU A 830 -15.54 7.91 42.17
N LEU A 831 -15.69 8.94 41.34
CA LEU A 831 -16.26 8.85 39.99
C LEU A 831 -15.14 9.03 38.99
N GLU A 832 -14.86 7.98 38.26
CA GLU A 832 -14.01 8.04 37.06
C GLU A 832 -14.87 8.19 35.82
N ALA A 833 -14.63 9.20 35.03
CA ALA A 833 -15.33 9.47 33.79
C ALA A 833 -14.34 9.68 32.64
N LEU A 834 -14.67 9.16 31.47
CA LEU A 834 -13.92 9.32 30.22
C LEU A 834 -14.76 10.15 29.27
N PHE A 835 -14.17 11.17 28.71
CA PHE A 835 -14.76 12.03 27.69
C PHE A 835 -13.92 11.99 26.44
N THR A 836 -14.55 11.79 25.27
CA THR A 836 -13.89 11.96 23.99
C THR A 836 -14.25 13.34 23.44
N LEU A 837 -13.23 14.14 23.16
CA LEU A 837 -13.36 15.44 22.51
C LEU A 837 -13.20 15.22 21.01
N GLU A 838 -14.22 15.60 20.25
CA GLU A 838 -14.26 15.45 18.80
C GLU A 838 -14.63 16.80 18.17
N ALA A 839 -14.00 17.12 17.04
CA ALA A 839 -14.33 18.29 16.25
C ALA A 839 -15.20 17.88 15.07
N ALA A 840 -16.50 18.16 15.16
CA ALA A 840 -17.40 17.97 14.01
C ALA A 840 -17.21 19.14 13.02
N ALA A 841 -16.72 18.82 11.82
CA ALA A 841 -16.56 19.79 10.74
C ALA A 841 -16.79 19.11 9.39
N VAL A 842 -17.03 19.92 8.34
CA VAL A 842 -17.11 19.39 6.97
C VAL A 842 -15.78 18.74 6.58
N GLU A 843 -15.85 17.64 5.87
CA GLU A 843 -14.70 16.82 5.47
C GLU A 843 -13.59 17.62 4.78
N ALA A 844 -13.98 18.57 3.91
CA ALA A 844 -13.04 19.45 3.21
C ALA A 844 -12.06 20.19 4.12
N LEU A 845 -12.40 20.39 5.41
CA LEU A 845 -11.51 21.01 6.40
C LEU A 845 -10.54 20.02 7.04
N GLN A 846 -10.72 18.73 6.88
CA GLN A 846 -9.90 17.67 7.48
C GLN A 846 -9.58 17.94 8.97
N SER A 847 -10.61 18.28 9.73
CA SER A 847 -10.47 18.72 11.13
C SER A 847 -9.74 17.69 12.01
N GLN A 848 -9.94 16.42 11.75
CA GLN A 848 -9.29 15.32 12.50
C GLN A 848 -7.76 15.33 12.36
N ARG A 849 -7.21 15.88 11.27
CA ARG A 849 -5.77 16.05 11.11
C ARG A 849 -5.15 17.00 12.12
N TYR A 850 -5.92 18.04 12.51
CA TYR A 850 -5.45 19.09 13.40
C TYR A 850 -5.98 18.91 14.83
N LEU A 851 -7.13 18.27 14.96
CA LEU A 851 -7.84 18.00 16.19
C LEU A 851 -8.32 16.55 16.22
N PRO A 852 -7.38 15.59 16.33
CA PRO A 852 -7.75 14.18 16.43
C PRO A 852 -8.61 13.94 17.67
N PRO A 853 -9.49 12.92 17.66
CA PRO A 853 -10.28 12.54 18.82
C PRO A 853 -9.38 12.36 20.03
N THR A 854 -9.63 13.14 21.08
CA THR A 854 -8.77 13.16 22.27
C THR A 854 -9.54 12.70 23.49
N THR A 855 -9.05 11.65 24.17
CA THR A 855 -9.67 11.14 25.38
C THR A 855 -9.19 11.87 26.62
N VAL A 856 -10.12 12.46 27.37
CA VAL A 856 -9.87 13.14 28.63
C VAL A 856 -10.45 12.31 29.75
N ARG A 857 -9.62 11.96 30.71
CA ARG A 857 -10.01 11.27 31.95
C ARG A 857 -10.24 12.29 33.08
N VAL A 858 -11.33 12.14 33.83
CA VAL A 858 -11.65 12.93 35.00
C VAL A 858 -11.88 11.98 36.18
N LEU A 859 -11.31 12.27 37.35
CA LEU A 859 -11.49 11.47 38.57
C LEU A 859 -11.90 12.37 39.73
N LEU A 860 -13.17 12.32 40.10
CA LEU A 860 -13.74 13.18 41.15
C LEU A 860 -14.04 12.41 42.43
N ASP A 861 -13.89 13.07 43.59
CA ASP A 861 -14.43 12.62 44.87
C ASP A 861 -15.83 13.23 45.16
N GLU A 862 -16.48 12.82 46.23
CA GLU A 862 -17.83 13.31 46.62
C GLU A 862 -17.86 14.86 46.90
N ARG A 863 -16.72 15.52 47.02
CA ARG A 863 -16.58 16.96 47.23
C ARG A 863 -16.29 17.74 45.95
N GLY A 864 -16.16 17.01 44.81
CA GLY A 864 -15.84 17.60 43.53
C GLY A 864 -14.36 17.90 43.33
N ASN A 865 -13.46 17.35 44.15
CA ASN A 865 -12.04 17.51 43.93
C ASN A 865 -11.56 16.56 42.86
N ASP A 866 -10.77 17.08 41.92
CA ASP A 866 -10.12 16.26 40.88
C ASP A 866 -8.85 15.57 41.43
N HIS A 867 -8.80 14.27 41.26
CA HIS A 867 -7.68 13.41 41.67
C HIS A 867 -6.93 12.80 40.49
N ASN A 868 -7.21 13.23 39.24
CA ASN A 868 -6.72 12.64 38.03
C ASN A 868 -5.18 12.56 37.97
N GLU A 869 -4.48 13.62 38.42
CA GLU A 869 -3.01 13.62 38.40
C GLU A 869 -2.41 12.74 39.52
N ARG A 870 -3.10 12.61 40.65
CA ARG A 870 -2.61 11.89 41.83
C ARG A 870 -2.85 10.39 41.73
N ILE A 871 -3.95 9.98 41.13
CA ILE A 871 -4.39 8.58 41.09
C ILE A 871 -4.51 8.17 39.63
N LYS A 872 -3.49 7.48 39.14
CA LYS A 872 -3.52 6.95 37.78
C LYS A 872 -4.50 5.80 37.66
N HIS A 873 -5.10 5.62 36.50
CA HIS A 873 -6.08 4.56 36.24
C HIS A 873 -5.56 3.17 36.62
N ASN A 874 -4.32 2.83 36.25
CA ASN A 874 -3.70 1.52 36.58
C ASN A 874 -3.69 1.25 38.09
N ALA A 875 -3.57 2.29 38.94
CA ALA A 875 -3.62 2.11 40.41
C ALA A 875 -5.03 1.75 40.88
N ILE A 876 -6.06 2.25 40.25
CA ILE A 876 -7.46 1.88 40.48
C ILE A 876 -7.70 0.46 40.01
N ASN A 877 -7.30 0.15 38.80
CA ASN A 877 -7.50 -1.15 38.17
C ASN A 877 -6.84 -2.30 38.96
N LEU A 878 -5.61 -2.13 39.40
CA LEU A 878 -4.91 -3.10 40.25
C LEU A 878 -5.56 -3.30 41.64
N ALA A 879 -6.25 -2.30 42.16
CA ALA A 879 -6.95 -2.36 43.45
C ALA A 879 -8.44 -2.76 43.33
N ALA A 880 -8.95 -2.89 42.10
CA ALA A 880 -10.35 -3.14 41.82
C ALA A 880 -10.77 -4.55 42.28
N GLN A 881 -11.95 -4.62 42.87
CA GLN A 881 -12.61 -5.86 43.26
C GLN A 881 -14.04 -5.81 42.75
N ASP A 882 -14.46 -6.85 42.05
CA ASP A 882 -15.81 -6.96 41.51
C ASP A 882 -16.84 -6.96 42.64
N ILE A 883 -17.93 -6.29 42.41
CA ILE A 883 -19.08 -6.23 43.29
C ILE A 883 -20.25 -6.91 42.58
N ASP A 884 -21.03 -7.74 43.31
CA ASP A 884 -22.23 -8.30 42.71
C ASP A 884 -23.24 -7.21 42.33
N ARG A 885 -23.99 -7.44 41.26
CA ARG A 885 -24.93 -6.45 40.71
C ARG A 885 -25.96 -5.96 41.75
N GLY A 886 -26.46 -6.84 42.59
CA GLY A 886 -27.49 -6.48 43.61
C GLY A 886 -26.93 -5.53 44.66
N THR A 887 -25.70 -5.73 45.11
CA THR A 887 -24.96 -4.86 46.01
C THR A 887 -24.63 -3.52 45.34
N ALA A 888 -24.20 -3.56 44.07
CA ALA A 888 -23.88 -2.35 43.29
C ALA A 888 -25.10 -1.44 43.15
N VAL A 889 -26.26 -1.97 42.82
CA VAL A 889 -27.53 -1.21 42.70
C VAL A 889 -27.89 -0.56 44.05
N LYS A 890 -27.73 -1.27 45.20
CA LYS A 890 -27.98 -0.71 46.52
C LYS A 890 -27.03 0.45 46.87
N ILE A 891 -25.76 0.32 46.51
CA ILE A 891 -24.76 1.38 46.76
C ILE A 891 -25.10 2.61 45.92
N ILE A 892 -25.43 2.44 44.64
CA ILE A 892 -25.81 3.56 43.75
C ILE A 892 -27.06 4.25 44.27
N ALA A 893 -28.08 3.50 44.64
CA ALA A 893 -29.30 4.07 45.23
C ALA A 893 -29.02 4.87 46.52
N ALA A 894 -28.19 4.34 47.41
CA ALA A 894 -27.80 5.01 48.66
C ALA A 894 -27.00 6.30 48.41
N LYS A 895 -26.19 6.35 47.35
CA LYS A 895 -25.28 7.46 46.98
C LYS A 895 -25.79 8.31 45.81
N GLN A 896 -27.06 8.14 45.40
CA GLN A 896 -27.60 8.76 44.17
C GLN A 896 -27.47 10.31 44.19
N LYS A 897 -27.65 10.96 45.37
CA LYS A 897 -27.52 12.41 45.46
C LYS A 897 -26.11 12.90 45.21
N ALA A 898 -25.11 12.21 45.77
CA ALA A 898 -23.69 12.52 45.54
C ALA A 898 -23.29 12.29 44.08
N LEU A 899 -23.66 11.13 43.53
CA LEU A 899 -23.35 10.80 42.13
C LEU A 899 -23.98 11.78 41.14
N LYS A 900 -25.23 12.22 41.35
CA LYS A 900 -25.86 13.25 40.51
C LYS A 900 -25.13 14.59 40.58
N ALA A 901 -24.62 14.97 41.75
CA ALA A 901 -23.84 16.19 41.90
C ALA A 901 -22.44 16.11 41.23
N MET A 902 -21.83 14.95 41.24
CA MET A 902 -20.54 14.71 40.58
C MET A 902 -20.67 14.62 39.03
N LEU A 903 -21.81 14.20 38.52
CA LEU A 903 -22.12 14.11 37.10
C LEU A 903 -22.65 15.42 36.50
N ALA A 904 -23.11 16.34 37.30
CA ALA A 904 -23.53 17.68 36.91
C ALA A 904 -22.37 18.65 36.84
#